data_b9ae14ee46e64c6889f3bc8eb2099b03
#
_entry.id   b9ae14ee46e64c6889f3bc8eb2099b03
#
_cell.length_a   1.000
_cell.length_b   1.000
_cell.length_c   1.000
_cell.angle_alpha   90.00
_cell.angle_beta   90.00
_cell.angle_gamma   90.00
#
_symmetry.space_group_name_H-M   'P 1'
#
loop_
_entity.id
_entity.type
_entity.pdbx_description
1 polymer ?
#
loop_
_entity_poly.entity_id
_entity_poly.type
_entity_poly.pdbx_seq_one_letter_code
_entity_poly.pdbx_strand_id
1 'polypeptide(L)'
;MLREFVPEPAYSTTDEDTVFALLSRRAKRDPDDLIAQWQDDETRRWHDVTAGEMLERVRAVAKGLLGLGVKAGSMVVIYSPTCYEWGVIDFACAAIGAVSVPVYETDSARQAASIIEEVDPIIAFAGDFAHTQTLEQIRDEHSSLRYVFNFKADGLDAVADFGEGVGEDTLDQVISRVKADDMLTIVYTSGSTGKPKGAMLSHRNFTHIVLNGYIILDEMLYQPNRLMLFLPLAHCFARYIQYVAIGGQGVVGYLPGAKHLLADLRSFKPTYLLGVPRVFEKVYNAASQKAGAGIRGRVFAKAFDHFVQWSKDEQETGRHSIVARAEHSFFMSVVGKSIRSALGPNMRYLACGGAPLNVDLAHFFNGMDGITFIQGYGMTETAAPMIVNWQDANRVGSVGKPGPGMGVRTDDDGELQVMGPNVFLGYYKKPELTADVKMADGWLKTGDLGTIDDNGFVYITGRKKDIIITAGGKNVSPAPMEDVINTCPIVSHGVVVGDGKPFIGALIELDQEMVRSWLAQQGLDSNMPMEQIAKNDAVRAFIQQYVEKANANVSRAESVRKFEILDEEFSQEKGTLTASLKVVRPKVLKRYENVIDNVLYAPKPSNKPLPKTVQILDRTTETVKQASESMRQASESVSPKVRQAFDTMQEKIKKQTEDTGESQTPEDSSETEETTMNEER
;
A
#
# COMPACT_ATOMS: atom_id res chain seq x y z
N MET A 1 -24.50 4.10 -17.90
CA MET A 1 -23.07 4.23 -17.50
C MET A 1 -22.37 5.11 -18.51
N LEU A 2 -21.61 6.09 -18.03
CA LEU A 2 -20.84 7.00 -18.89
C LEU A 2 -19.57 6.29 -19.38
N ARG A 3 -19.08 6.67 -20.56
CA ARG A 3 -17.74 6.27 -21.00
C ARG A 3 -16.67 7.28 -20.61
N GLU A 4 -17.05 8.52 -20.37
CA GLU A 4 -16.16 9.62 -20.03
C GLU A 4 -16.88 10.64 -19.14
N PHE A 5 -16.14 11.21 -18.18
CA PHE A 5 -16.62 12.31 -17.35
C PHE A 5 -15.46 13.28 -17.04
N VAL A 6 -15.61 14.54 -17.42
CA VAL A 6 -14.61 15.61 -17.26
C VAL A 6 -15.33 16.86 -16.71
N PRO A 7 -15.26 17.12 -15.40
CA PRO A 7 -15.80 18.35 -14.84
C PRO A 7 -14.94 19.55 -15.21
N GLU A 8 -15.55 20.68 -15.43
CA GLU A 8 -14.86 21.96 -15.68
C GLU A 8 -13.95 22.33 -14.49
N PRO A 9 -12.78 22.98 -14.73
CA PRO A 9 -11.94 23.46 -13.65
C PRO A 9 -12.65 24.57 -12.87
N ALA A 10 -12.67 24.44 -11.54
CA ALA A 10 -13.21 25.47 -10.65
C ALA A 10 -12.18 26.57 -10.39
N TYR A 11 -10.88 26.21 -10.44
CA TYR A 11 -9.75 27.11 -10.38
C TYR A 11 -8.71 26.73 -11.44
N SER A 12 -8.30 27.70 -12.24
CA SER A 12 -7.21 27.54 -13.23
C SER A 12 -5.88 27.97 -12.62
N THR A 13 -4.98 27.01 -12.41
CA THR A 13 -3.64 27.28 -11.86
C THR A 13 -2.80 28.12 -12.79
N THR A 14 -2.09 29.09 -12.23
CA THR A 14 -1.15 29.99 -12.92
C THR A 14 0.31 29.51 -12.73
N ASP A 15 1.25 30.18 -13.38
CA ASP A 15 2.69 29.91 -13.21
C ASP A 15 3.22 30.26 -11.81
N GLU A 16 2.50 31.11 -11.08
CA GLU A 16 2.86 31.53 -9.73
C GLU A 16 2.32 30.61 -8.63
N ASP A 17 1.49 29.62 -9.00
CA ASP A 17 0.93 28.65 -8.07
C ASP A 17 1.92 27.51 -7.81
N THR A 18 3.04 27.86 -7.17
CA THR A 18 4.04 26.89 -6.71
C THR A 18 3.69 26.34 -5.31
N VAL A 19 4.29 25.21 -4.91
CA VAL A 19 4.10 24.66 -3.56
C VAL A 19 4.60 25.64 -2.50
N PHE A 20 5.75 26.31 -2.71
CA PHE A 20 6.25 27.35 -1.80
C PHE A 20 5.27 28.53 -1.68
N ALA A 21 4.58 28.89 -2.76
CA ALA A 21 3.60 29.99 -2.72
C ALA A 21 2.42 29.70 -1.78
N LEU A 22 2.05 28.43 -1.55
CA LEU A 22 1.01 28.07 -0.58
C LEU A 22 1.38 28.54 0.83
N LEU A 23 2.59 28.22 1.30
CA LEU A 23 3.11 28.65 2.60
C LEU A 23 3.29 30.17 2.66
N SER A 24 3.93 30.75 1.63
CA SER A 24 4.22 32.18 1.58
C SER A 24 2.95 33.04 1.63
N ARG A 25 1.90 32.65 0.90
CA ARG A 25 0.61 33.36 0.92
C ARG A 25 -0.06 33.26 2.30
N ARG A 26 0.01 32.14 2.99
CA ARG A 26 -0.55 31.99 4.33
C ARG A 26 0.20 32.84 5.35
N ALA A 27 1.51 32.74 5.39
CA ALA A 27 2.33 33.55 6.31
C ALA A 27 2.20 35.07 6.09
N LYS A 28 2.03 35.50 4.82
CA LYS A 28 1.76 36.93 4.51
C LYS A 28 0.36 37.37 4.97
N ARG A 29 -0.62 36.49 4.96
CA ARG A 29 -1.98 36.77 5.40
C ARG A 29 -2.07 36.89 6.91
N ASP A 30 -1.46 35.96 7.63
CA ASP A 30 -1.44 35.90 9.09
C ASP A 30 -0.18 35.13 9.57
N PRO A 31 0.91 35.86 9.93
CA PRO A 31 2.16 35.23 10.36
C PRO A 31 2.04 34.50 11.71
N ASP A 32 1.09 34.89 12.55
CA ASP A 32 0.87 34.32 13.88
C ASP A 32 -0.09 33.08 13.85
N ASP A 33 -0.68 32.77 12.68
CA ASP A 33 -1.56 31.62 12.51
C ASP A 33 -0.82 30.30 12.78
N LEU A 34 -1.37 29.47 13.66
CA LEU A 34 -0.81 28.14 13.96
C LEU A 34 -0.90 27.24 12.73
N ILE A 35 0.24 26.81 12.20
CA ILE A 35 0.30 26.04 10.95
C ILE A 35 0.73 24.58 11.17
N ALA A 36 1.55 24.34 12.17
CA ALA A 36 2.07 23.01 12.45
C ALA A 36 2.28 22.78 13.94
N GLN A 37 2.28 21.51 14.31
CA GLN A 37 2.73 21.03 15.61
C GLN A 37 3.59 19.78 15.40
N TRP A 38 4.64 19.64 16.17
CA TRP A 38 5.42 18.41 16.22
C TRP A 38 5.52 17.92 17.67
N GLN A 39 5.68 16.63 17.86
CA GLN A 39 5.70 16.03 19.18
C GLN A 39 7.13 15.64 19.56
N ASP A 40 7.55 16.11 20.74
CA ASP A 40 8.81 15.72 21.35
C ASP A 40 8.81 14.20 21.66
N ASP A 41 9.88 13.50 21.28
CA ASP A 41 9.99 12.05 21.39
C ASP A 41 9.96 11.55 22.85
N GLU A 42 10.55 12.32 23.79
CA GLU A 42 10.70 11.92 25.20
C GLU A 42 9.49 12.31 26.05
N THR A 43 9.10 13.59 25.95
CA THR A 43 8.03 14.16 26.79
C THR A 43 6.65 14.00 26.22
N ARG A 44 6.55 13.71 24.90
CA ARG A 44 5.31 13.66 24.12
C ARG A 44 4.49 14.94 24.17
N ARG A 45 5.14 16.09 24.41
CA ARG A 45 4.53 17.40 24.33
C ARG A 45 4.48 17.87 22.88
N TRP A 46 3.41 18.57 22.55
CA TRP A 46 3.28 19.24 21.26
C TRP A 46 3.91 20.61 21.34
N HIS A 47 4.72 20.93 20.34
CA HIS A 47 5.33 22.23 20.12
C HIS A 47 4.63 22.91 18.96
N ASP A 48 4.24 24.16 19.19
CA ASP A 48 3.54 24.98 18.19
C ASP A 48 4.54 25.61 17.23
N VAL A 49 4.12 25.75 15.97
CA VAL A 49 4.85 26.45 14.92
C VAL A 49 3.87 27.33 14.18
N THR A 50 4.13 28.64 14.14
CA THR A 50 3.34 29.60 13.40
C THR A 50 3.71 29.63 11.92
N ALA A 51 2.86 30.24 11.10
CA ALA A 51 3.11 30.39 9.67
C ALA A 51 4.35 31.24 9.38
N GLY A 52 4.56 32.31 10.19
CA GLY A 52 5.75 33.14 10.13
C GLY A 52 7.02 32.38 10.47
N GLU A 53 7.04 31.68 11.61
CA GLU A 53 8.17 30.85 12.04
C GLU A 53 8.54 29.80 11.01
N MET A 54 7.53 29.11 10.44
CA MET A 54 7.79 28.12 9.39
C MET A 54 8.37 28.76 8.12
N LEU A 55 7.82 29.90 7.69
CA LEU A 55 8.34 30.59 6.51
C LEU A 55 9.79 31.08 6.72
N GLU A 56 10.11 31.67 7.89
CA GLU A 56 11.47 32.06 8.24
C GLU A 56 12.43 30.89 8.24
N ARG A 57 12.04 29.76 8.84
CA ARG A 57 12.84 28.56 8.87
C ARG A 57 13.07 27.99 7.46
N VAL A 58 12.03 27.94 6.63
CA VAL A 58 12.12 27.48 5.22
C VAL A 58 13.06 28.42 4.43
N ARG A 59 12.97 29.72 4.60
CA ARG A 59 13.85 30.69 3.92
C ARG A 59 15.31 30.55 4.37
N ALA A 60 15.54 30.37 5.68
CA ALA A 60 16.89 30.17 6.21
C ALA A 60 17.55 28.91 5.64
N VAL A 61 16.81 27.80 5.64
CA VAL A 61 17.27 26.52 5.04
C VAL A 61 17.47 26.65 3.52
N ALA A 62 16.58 27.35 2.82
CA ALA A 62 16.72 27.60 1.38
C ALA A 62 18.00 28.37 1.04
N LYS A 63 18.35 29.39 1.84
CA LYS A 63 19.66 30.09 1.73
C LYS A 63 20.82 29.15 2.01
N GLY A 64 20.71 28.31 3.04
CA GLY A 64 21.72 27.27 3.34
C GLY A 64 21.96 26.30 2.19
N LEU A 65 20.88 25.82 1.57
CA LEU A 65 20.98 24.96 0.38
C LEU A 65 21.68 25.67 -0.79
N LEU A 66 21.37 26.95 -1.03
CA LEU A 66 22.08 27.78 -2.04
C LEU A 66 23.55 27.92 -1.70
N GLY A 67 23.91 28.15 -0.42
CA GLY A 67 25.29 28.26 0.06
C GLY A 67 26.07 26.96 -0.10
N LEU A 68 25.41 25.82 0.02
CA LEU A 68 25.97 24.48 -0.26
C LEU A 68 26.07 24.17 -1.76
N GLY A 69 25.65 25.07 -2.63
CA GLY A 69 25.74 24.95 -4.09
C GLY A 69 24.55 24.25 -4.75
N VAL A 70 23.46 24.01 -4.02
CA VAL A 70 22.19 23.52 -4.58
C VAL A 70 21.59 24.59 -5.48
N LYS A 71 21.11 24.19 -6.67
CA LYS A 71 20.53 25.07 -7.70
C LYS A 71 19.19 24.51 -8.16
N ALA A 72 18.46 25.29 -8.93
CA ALA A 72 17.28 24.79 -9.62
C ALA A 72 17.60 23.51 -10.42
N GLY A 73 16.79 22.48 -10.26
CA GLY A 73 16.99 21.15 -10.83
C GLY A 73 17.98 20.25 -10.10
N SER A 74 18.71 20.74 -9.06
CA SER A 74 19.56 19.88 -8.22
C SER A 74 18.73 18.90 -7.42
N MET A 75 19.19 17.63 -7.33
CA MET A 75 18.53 16.58 -6.56
C MET A 75 18.92 16.66 -5.08
N VAL A 76 17.93 16.62 -4.20
CA VAL A 76 18.06 16.64 -2.73
C VAL A 76 17.35 15.41 -2.17
N VAL A 77 18.11 14.48 -1.60
CA VAL A 77 17.56 13.24 -1.03
C VAL A 77 17.07 13.48 0.39
N ILE A 78 15.90 12.91 0.73
CA ILE A 78 15.37 12.90 2.09
C ILE A 78 15.05 11.46 2.48
N TYR A 79 15.86 10.88 3.37
CA TYR A 79 15.74 9.51 3.88
C TYR A 79 15.35 9.56 5.36
N SER A 80 14.05 9.73 5.62
CA SER A 80 13.56 10.03 6.97
C SER A 80 12.10 9.62 7.14
N PRO A 81 11.71 9.20 8.35
CA PRO A 81 10.30 9.18 8.77
C PRO A 81 9.65 10.56 8.66
N THR A 82 8.33 10.59 8.72
CA THR A 82 7.57 11.83 8.77
C THR A 82 7.94 12.64 10.01
N CYS A 83 8.43 13.86 9.81
CA CYS A 83 8.75 14.83 10.86
C CYS A 83 8.60 16.27 10.32
N TYR A 84 8.67 17.25 11.21
CA TYR A 84 8.59 18.67 10.85
C TYR A 84 9.74 19.10 9.94
N GLU A 85 10.96 18.66 10.24
CA GLU A 85 12.18 18.96 9.49
C GLU A 85 12.07 18.49 8.03
N TRP A 86 11.45 17.33 7.81
CA TRP A 86 11.17 16.82 6.47
C TRP A 86 10.34 17.84 5.67
N GLY A 87 9.27 18.35 6.30
CA GLY A 87 8.41 19.36 5.68
C GLY A 87 9.16 20.64 5.36
N VAL A 88 10.02 21.12 6.25
CA VAL A 88 10.85 22.32 6.04
C VAL A 88 11.78 22.17 4.84
N ILE A 89 12.51 21.04 4.75
CA ILE A 89 13.40 20.75 3.60
C ILE A 89 12.62 20.72 2.28
N ASP A 90 11.45 20.09 2.28
CA ASP A 90 10.61 19.99 1.09
C ASP A 90 10.16 21.37 0.58
N PHE A 91 9.69 22.24 1.48
CA PHE A 91 9.34 23.61 1.13
C PHE A 91 10.57 24.47 0.76
N ALA A 92 11.74 24.23 1.36
CA ALA A 92 12.97 24.91 1.01
C ALA A 92 13.46 24.53 -0.40
N CYS A 93 13.38 23.24 -0.76
CA CYS A 93 13.63 22.78 -2.13
C CYS A 93 12.63 23.42 -3.11
N ALA A 94 11.34 23.42 -2.75
CA ALA A 94 10.30 24.05 -3.56
C ALA A 94 10.52 25.54 -3.78
N ALA A 95 11.09 26.26 -2.80
CA ALA A 95 11.38 27.69 -2.89
C ALA A 95 12.46 28.00 -3.92
N ILE A 96 13.48 27.16 -4.06
CA ILE A 96 14.64 27.42 -4.93
C ILE A 96 14.64 26.60 -6.24
N GLY A 97 13.55 25.85 -6.49
CA GLY A 97 13.44 24.98 -7.67
C GLY A 97 14.35 23.74 -7.62
N ALA A 98 14.85 23.37 -6.44
CA ALA A 98 15.52 22.08 -6.26
C ALA A 98 14.50 20.95 -6.22
N VAL A 99 14.92 19.75 -6.63
CA VAL A 99 14.05 18.57 -6.74
C VAL A 99 14.23 17.69 -5.51
N SER A 100 13.20 17.59 -4.67
CA SER A 100 13.23 16.67 -3.54
C SER A 100 13.05 15.22 -4.02
N VAL A 101 13.92 14.32 -3.54
CA VAL A 101 13.88 12.88 -3.85
C VAL A 101 13.70 12.12 -2.54
N PRO A 102 12.46 11.81 -2.17
CA PRO A 102 12.19 11.06 -0.96
C PRO A 102 12.57 9.59 -1.10
N VAL A 103 13.21 9.06 -0.07
CA VAL A 103 13.45 7.64 0.17
C VAL A 103 12.61 7.23 1.38
N TYR A 104 11.88 6.11 1.28
CA TYR A 104 11.08 5.64 2.40
C TYR A 104 11.99 5.21 3.57
N GLU A 105 11.59 5.55 4.78
CA GLU A 105 12.30 5.18 6.02
C GLU A 105 12.51 3.67 6.17
N THR A 106 11.72 2.90 5.47
CA THR A 106 11.74 1.42 5.48
C THR A 106 12.48 0.81 4.30
N ASP A 107 12.95 1.64 3.35
CA ASP A 107 13.75 1.13 2.25
C ASP A 107 15.10 0.62 2.76
N SER A 108 15.54 -0.51 2.23
CA SER A 108 16.85 -1.08 2.53
C SER A 108 17.98 -0.20 1.99
N ALA A 109 19.18 -0.32 2.55
CA ALA A 109 20.39 0.34 2.07
C ALA A 109 20.59 0.16 0.56
N ARG A 110 20.31 -1.05 0.03
CA ARG A 110 20.39 -1.34 -1.41
C ARG A 110 19.37 -0.55 -2.24
N GLN A 111 18.16 -0.37 -1.74
CA GLN A 111 17.14 0.44 -2.44
C GLN A 111 17.52 1.91 -2.42
N ALA A 112 17.93 2.43 -1.26
CA ALA A 112 18.41 3.80 -1.12
C ALA A 112 19.61 4.06 -2.05
N ALA A 113 20.61 3.17 -2.09
CA ALA A 113 21.76 3.27 -2.97
C ALA A 113 21.35 3.31 -4.45
N SER A 114 20.41 2.45 -4.87
CA SER A 114 19.93 2.43 -6.26
C SER A 114 19.22 3.73 -6.67
N ILE A 115 18.50 4.36 -5.74
CA ILE A 115 17.86 5.66 -5.99
C ILE A 115 18.93 6.76 -6.10
N ILE A 116 19.87 6.79 -5.16
CA ILE A 116 20.96 7.78 -5.11
C ILE A 116 21.83 7.70 -6.36
N GLU A 117 22.19 6.49 -6.79
CA GLU A 117 22.94 6.26 -8.04
C GLU A 117 22.18 6.80 -9.28
N GLU A 118 20.85 6.61 -9.34
CA GLU A 118 20.06 7.07 -10.50
C GLU A 118 19.90 8.58 -10.53
N VAL A 119 19.71 9.24 -9.36
CA VAL A 119 19.43 10.69 -9.29
C VAL A 119 20.68 11.55 -9.11
N ASP A 120 21.79 10.99 -8.65
CA ASP A 120 23.08 11.67 -8.50
C ASP A 120 23.01 12.95 -7.65
N PRO A 121 22.58 12.88 -6.36
CA PRO A 121 22.32 14.05 -5.53
C PRO A 121 23.61 14.69 -5.00
N ILE A 122 23.54 16.01 -4.69
CA ILE A 122 24.63 16.71 -4.01
C ILE A 122 24.55 16.54 -2.49
N ILE A 123 23.34 16.46 -1.96
CA ILE A 123 23.01 16.48 -0.53
C ILE A 123 21.93 15.46 -0.19
N ALA A 124 22.05 14.86 0.98
CA ALA A 124 21.05 13.98 1.55
C ALA A 124 20.79 14.32 3.02
N PHE A 125 19.53 14.14 3.43
CA PHE A 125 19.06 14.33 4.80
C PHE A 125 18.61 12.99 5.38
N ALA A 126 19.09 12.69 6.60
CA ALA A 126 18.75 11.49 7.36
C ALA A 126 17.83 11.83 8.54
N GLY A 127 16.83 11.01 8.77
CA GLY A 127 15.91 11.18 9.91
C GLY A 127 16.47 10.73 11.25
N ASP A 128 17.42 9.81 11.23
CA ASP A 128 18.03 9.23 12.41
C ASP A 128 19.46 8.70 12.15
N PHE A 129 20.07 8.13 13.18
CA PHE A 129 21.45 7.65 13.11
C PHE A 129 21.62 6.46 12.15
N ALA A 130 20.66 5.56 12.05
CA ALA A 130 20.73 4.40 11.17
C ALA A 130 20.68 4.81 9.69
N HIS A 131 19.80 5.74 9.36
CA HIS A 131 19.72 6.31 8.01
C HIS A 131 20.98 7.09 7.66
N THR A 132 21.55 7.84 8.63
CA THR A 132 22.84 8.53 8.45
C THR A 132 23.95 7.56 8.09
N GLN A 133 24.09 6.50 8.86
CA GLN A 133 25.13 5.49 8.61
C GLN A 133 25.00 4.87 7.21
N THR A 134 23.77 4.61 6.78
CA THR A 134 23.50 4.12 5.43
C THR A 134 23.90 5.14 4.36
N LEU A 135 23.55 6.42 4.53
CA LEU A 135 23.90 7.48 3.58
C LEU A 135 25.41 7.74 3.53
N GLU A 136 26.11 7.66 4.66
CA GLU A 136 27.56 7.81 4.73
C GLU A 136 28.27 6.69 3.97
N GLN A 137 27.83 5.44 4.12
CA GLN A 137 28.36 4.31 3.35
C GLN A 137 28.16 4.52 1.84
N ILE A 138 26.96 4.99 1.44
CA ILE A 138 26.67 5.28 0.03
C ILE A 138 27.55 6.44 -0.46
N ARG A 139 27.76 7.49 0.36
CA ARG A 139 28.63 8.63 0.00
C ARG A 139 30.07 8.20 -0.30
N ASP A 140 30.61 7.25 0.45
CA ASP A 140 31.96 6.73 0.23
C ASP A 140 32.11 6.06 -1.16
N GLU A 141 31.03 5.57 -1.73
CA GLU A 141 30.97 4.95 -3.06
C GLU A 141 30.56 5.94 -4.18
N HIS A 142 29.91 7.08 -3.82
CA HIS A 142 29.35 8.06 -4.75
C HIS A 142 29.87 9.49 -4.50
N SER A 143 30.83 9.93 -5.27
CA SER A 143 31.53 11.22 -5.09
C SER A 143 30.66 12.46 -5.30
N SER A 144 29.49 12.35 -5.92
CA SER A 144 28.55 13.46 -6.10
C SER A 144 27.84 13.83 -4.80
N LEU A 145 27.53 12.86 -3.93
CA LEU A 145 26.94 13.09 -2.62
C LEU A 145 27.98 13.66 -1.67
N ARG A 146 28.00 15.01 -1.54
CA ARG A 146 29.03 15.73 -0.75
C ARG A 146 28.62 15.89 0.70
N TYR A 147 27.33 16.08 0.97
CA TYR A 147 26.82 16.45 2.28
C TYR A 147 25.75 15.48 2.74
N VAL A 148 25.87 15.03 3.97
CA VAL A 148 24.86 14.22 4.67
C VAL A 148 24.56 14.94 6.00
N PHE A 149 23.29 15.32 6.24
CA PHE A 149 22.85 15.92 7.48
C PHE A 149 21.86 15.00 8.21
N ASN A 150 21.96 15.00 9.53
CA ASN A 150 21.04 14.25 10.39
C ASN A 150 20.09 15.21 11.12
N PHE A 151 18.79 15.05 10.96
CA PHE A 151 17.80 15.93 11.59
C PHE A 151 17.89 15.97 13.13
N LYS A 152 18.27 14.85 13.76
CA LYS A 152 18.37 14.75 15.23
C LYS A 152 19.73 15.19 15.79
N ALA A 153 20.78 15.20 14.99
CA ALA A 153 22.13 15.56 15.44
C ALA A 153 22.51 16.97 15.01
N ASP A 154 22.39 17.26 13.71
CA ASP A 154 22.82 18.53 13.12
C ASP A 154 21.68 19.56 13.16
N GLY A 155 20.44 19.10 13.04
CA GLY A 155 19.27 19.94 12.93
C GLY A 155 19.22 20.77 11.64
N LEU A 156 18.20 21.62 11.53
CA LEU A 156 18.05 22.53 10.39
C LEU A 156 19.00 23.75 10.49
N ASP A 157 19.48 24.08 11.69
CA ASP A 157 20.36 25.21 11.91
C ASP A 157 21.72 25.01 11.24
N ALA A 158 22.28 23.80 11.32
CA ALA A 158 23.52 23.46 10.63
C ALA A 158 23.45 23.68 9.11
N VAL A 159 22.29 23.48 8.50
CA VAL A 159 22.09 23.78 7.07
C VAL A 159 21.95 25.27 6.85
N ALA A 160 21.18 25.98 7.71
CA ALA A 160 20.95 27.40 7.60
C ALA A 160 22.23 28.25 7.71
N ASP A 161 23.20 27.82 8.52
CA ASP A 161 24.50 28.49 8.71
C ASP A 161 25.28 28.64 7.40
N PHE A 162 25.18 27.70 6.46
CA PHE A 162 25.76 27.84 5.13
C PHE A 162 25.15 28.94 4.29
N GLY A 163 24.00 29.48 4.72
CA GLY A 163 23.28 30.57 4.04
C GLY A 163 23.69 31.97 4.44
N GLU A 164 24.63 32.20 5.40
CA GLU A 164 25.03 33.52 5.88
C GLU A 164 25.48 34.48 4.76
N GLY A 165 26.11 33.94 3.71
CA GLY A 165 26.55 34.72 2.54
C GLY A 165 25.46 35.00 1.50
N VAL A 166 24.24 34.46 1.66
CA VAL A 166 23.15 34.61 0.69
C VAL A 166 22.16 35.69 1.15
N GLY A 167 22.16 36.84 0.46
CA GLY A 167 21.26 37.96 0.75
C GLY A 167 19.78 37.62 0.46
N GLU A 168 18.85 38.29 1.15
CA GLU A 168 17.41 38.12 0.94
C GLU A 168 16.99 38.42 -0.51
N ASP A 169 17.54 39.51 -1.12
CA ASP A 169 17.27 39.86 -2.52
C ASP A 169 17.69 38.74 -3.49
N THR A 170 18.77 38.04 -3.18
CA THR A 170 19.24 36.90 -3.98
C THR A 170 18.27 35.73 -3.88
N LEU A 171 17.82 35.41 -2.67
CA LEU A 171 16.83 34.38 -2.44
C LEU A 171 15.50 34.71 -3.15
N ASP A 172 15.02 35.96 -3.02
CA ASP A 172 13.76 36.37 -3.66
C ASP A 172 13.83 36.31 -5.19
N GLN A 173 14.99 36.67 -5.77
CA GLN A 173 15.23 36.50 -7.20
C GLN A 173 15.19 35.00 -7.63
N VAL A 174 15.74 34.12 -6.84
CA VAL A 174 15.67 32.67 -7.12
C VAL A 174 14.23 32.20 -7.04
N ILE A 175 13.52 32.52 -5.96
CA ILE A 175 12.11 32.15 -5.74
C ILE A 175 11.23 32.60 -6.91
N SER A 176 11.41 33.84 -7.39
CA SER A 176 10.60 34.42 -8.48
C SER A 176 10.74 33.69 -9.82
N ARG A 177 11.81 32.94 -10.01
CA ARG A 177 12.08 32.17 -11.24
C ARG A 177 11.41 30.81 -11.25
N VAL A 178 11.05 30.28 -10.08
CA VAL A 178 10.39 28.99 -9.99
C VAL A 178 8.95 29.10 -10.51
N LYS A 179 8.57 28.17 -11.38
CA LYS A 179 7.26 28.13 -12.03
C LYS A 179 6.49 26.88 -11.66
N ALA A 180 5.17 26.94 -11.82
CA ALA A 180 4.29 25.82 -11.51
C ALA A 180 4.61 24.52 -12.31
N ASP A 181 5.13 24.65 -13.52
CA ASP A 181 5.49 23.49 -14.36
C ASP A 181 6.89 22.95 -14.08
N ASP A 182 7.71 23.63 -13.26
CA ASP A 182 9.01 23.10 -12.86
C ASP A 182 8.85 21.82 -12.05
N MET A 183 9.82 20.91 -12.20
CA MET A 183 9.85 19.66 -11.46
C MET A 183 10.09 19.92 -9.96
N LEU A 184 9.14 19.48 -9.13
CA LEU A 184 9.18 19.59 -7.67
C LEU A 184 9.89 18.40 -7.04
N THR A 185 9.58 17.19 -7.54
CA THR A 185 10.01 15.96 -6.87
C THR A 185 10.03 14.77 -7.82
N ILE A 186 10.83 13.75 -7.44
CA ILE A 186 10.80 12.43 -8.04
C ILE A 186 10.39 11.43 -6.96
N VAL A 187 9.21 10.83 -7.09
CA VAL A 187 8.72 9.83 -6.14
C VAL A 187 8.90 8.43 -6.73
N TYR A 188 9.70 7.60 -6.06
CA TYR A 188 9.95 6.24 -6.51
C TYR A 188 8.82 5.30 -6.12
N THR A 189 8.34 4.52 -7.09
CA THR A 189 7.32 3.49 -6.89
C THR A 189 7.90 2.12 -7.15
N SER A 190 7.46 1.12 -6.38
CA SER A 190 7.80 -0.28 -6.62
C SER A 190 7.11 -0.77 -7.90
N GLY A 191 7.83 -0.76 -9.01
CA GLY A 191 7.32 -1.26 -10.28
C GLY A 191 7.00 -2.77 -10.22
N SER A 192 6.00 -3.21 -10.99
CA SER A 192 5.68 -4.64 -11.19
C SER A 192 6.88 -5.48 -11.69
N THR A 193 7.89 -4.83 -12.25
CA THR A 193 9.14 -5.45 -12.76
C THR A 193 10.22 -5.60 -11.70
N GLY A 194 9.99 -5.18 -10.45
CA GLY A 194 10.92 -5.30 -9.34
C GLY A 194 11.99 -4.21 -9.22
N LYS A 195 12.18 -3.36 -10.23
CA LYS A 195 13.02 -2.16 -10.14
C LYS A 195 12.17 -0.93 -9.91
N PRO A 196 12.52 -0.05 -8.95
CA PRO A 196 11.80 1.19 -8.72
C PRO A 196 11.76 2.09 -9.96
N LYS A 197 10.67 2.85 -10.12
CA LYS A 197 10.50 3.86 -11.16
C LYS A 197 10.24 5.20 -10.50
N GLY A 198 11.05 6.21 -10.82
CA GLY A 198 10.90 7.58 -10.33
C GLY A 198 9.84 8.34 -11.12
N ALA A 199 8.68 8.61 -10.56
CA ALA A 199 7.67 9.47 -11.15
C ALA A 199 8.03 10.94 -10.93
N MET A 200 8.23 11.70 -12.00
CA MET A 200 8.53 13.14 -11.97
C MET A 200 7.24 13.93 -11.80
N LEU A 201 7.15 14.72 -10.74
CA LEU A 201 5.99 15.54 -10.42
C LEU A 201 6.38 17.03 -10.36
N SER A 202 5.58 17.88 -11.00
CA SER A 202 5.75 19.33 -10.95
C SER A 202 5.00 19.96 -9.78
N HIS A 203 5.27 21.24 -9.51
CA HIS A 203 4.46 22.00 -8.57
C HIS A 203 2.99 22.03 -8.99
N ARG A 204 2.69 22.22 -10.29
CA ARG A 204 1.33 22.25 -10.83
C ARG A 204 0.58 20.94 -10.58
N ASN A 205 1.27 19.80 -10.65
CA ASN A 205 0.61 18.53 -10.37
C ASN A 205 -0.04 18.51 -8.97
N PHE A 206 0.62 19.08 -7.97
CA PHE A 206 0.08 19.19 -6.61
C PHE A 206 -0.82 20.40 -6.41
N THR A 207 -0.41 21.59 -6.87
CA THR A 207 -1.17 22.82 -6.59
C THR A 207 -2.53 22.81 -7.27
N HIS A 208 -2.68 22.17 -8.43
CA HIS A 208 -3.97 22.01 -9.08
C HIS A 208 -4.96 21.26 -8.21
N ILE A 209 -4.56 20.09 -7.67
CA ILE A 209 -5.45 19.30 -6.80
C ILE A 209 -5.67 19.94 -5.43
N VAL A 210 -4.71 20.71 -4.90
CA VAL A 210 -4.86 21.46 -3.65
C VAL A 210 -5.89 22.57 -3.82
N LEU A 211 -5.72 23.46 -4.81
CA LEU A 211 -6.54 24.64 -4.98
C LEU A 211 -7.97 24.29 -5.42
N ASN A 212 -8.14 23.29 -6.29
CA ASN A 212 -9.47 22.78 -6.65
C ASN A 212 -10.10 21.97 -5.51
N GLY A 213 -9.29 21.25 -4.71
CA GLY A 213 -9.73 20.53 -3.52
C GLY A 213 -10.38 21.44 -2.48
N TYR A 214 -9.88 22.67 -2.31
CA TYR A 214 -10.49 23.67 -1.41
C TYR A 214 -11.92 24.03 -1.79
N ILE A 215 -12.27 23.93 -3.05
CA ILE A 215 -13.62 24.28 -3.54
C ILE A 215 -14.61 23.15 -3.31
N ILE A 216 -14.19 21.91 -3.56
CA ILE A 216 -15.08 20.72 -3.47
C ILE A 216 -15.16 20.11 -2.07
N LEU A 217 -14.20 20.44 -1.20
CA LEU A 217 -14.08 19.96 0.18
C LEU A 217 -13.75 21.11 1.14
N ASP A 218 -14.43 22.27 0.98
CA ASP A 218 -14.12 23.52 1.69
C ASP A 218 -14.08 23.31 3.21
N GLU A 219 -15.13 22.74 3.80
CA GLU A 219 -15.19 22.54 5.27
C GLU A 219 -14.10 21.59 5.80
N MET A 220 -13.65 20.66 4.99
CA MET A 220 -12.62 19.69 5.39
C MET A 220 -11.22 20.23 5.17
N LEU A 221 -10.97 20.86 4.01
CA LEU A 221 -9.60 21.15 3.54
C LEU A 221 -9.20 22.62 3.70
N TYR A 222 -10.13 23.58 3.56
CA TYR A 222 -9.82 25.01 3.58
C TYR A 222 -10.16 25.69 4.89
N GLN A 223 -11.33 25.42 5.49
CA GLN A 223 -11.74 26.01 6.78
C GLN A 223 -10.81 25.56 7.92
N PRO A 224 -10.81 26.29 9.07
CA PRO A 224 -9.97 25.89 10.20
C PRO A 224 -10.12 24.42 10.57
N ASN A 225 -9.04 23.69 10.43
CA ASN A 225 -9.02 22.25 10.63
C ASN A 225 -7.71 21.80 11.30
N ARG A 226 -7.66 20.55 11.75
CA ARG A 226 -6.49 19.94 12.37
C ARG A 226 -6.29 18.54 11.80
N LEU A 227 -5.14 18.32 11.20
CA LEU A 227 -4.75 17.06 10.59
C LEU A 227 -3.59 16.42 11.34
N MET A 228 -3.72 15.17 11.70
CA MET A 228 -2.60 14.38 12.21
C MET A 228 -1.93 13.62 11.06
N LEU A 229 -0.67 13.93 10.78
CA LEU A 229 0.11 13.39 9.68
C LEU A 229 1.12 12.36 10.21
N PHE A 230 0.80 11.09 10.03
CA PHE A 230 1.62 9.94 10.40
C PHE A 230 1.93 9.01 9.22
N LEU A 231 1.36 9.33 8.03
CA LEU A 231 1.69 8.64 6.80
C LEU A 231 3.07 9.09 6.29
N PRO A 232 3.85 8.21 5.63
CA PRO A 232 5.16 8.58 5.11
C PRO A 232 5.10 9.76 4.15
N LEU A 233 5.82 10.85 4.43
CA LEU A 233 5.95 12.01 3.53
C LEU A 233 6.70 11.67 2.24
N ALA A 234 7.40 10.55 2.21
CA ALA A 234 7.94 9.98 0.98
C ALA A 234 6.86 9.60 -0.03
N HIS A 235 5.61 9.40 0.41
CA HIS A 235 4.47 9.11 -0.47
C HIS A 235 3.74 10.40 -0.87
N CYS A 236 3.42 10.56 -2.15
CA CYS A 236 2.74 11.74 -2.70
C CYS A 236 1.42 12.09 -1.99
N PHE A 237 0.68 11.09 -1.48
CA PHE A 237 -0.57 11.30 -0.76
C PHE A 237 -0.37 12.04 0.58
N ALA A 238 0.62 11.68 1.39
CA ALA A 238 0.94 12.39 2.62
C ALA A 238 1.42 13.83 2.34
N ARG A 239 2.22 14.01 1.28
CA ARG A 239 2.67 15.34 0.84
C ARG A 239 1.52 16.22 0.37
N TYR A 240 0.61 15.67 -0.45
CA TYR A 240 -0.60 16.39 -0.85
C TYR A 240 -1.34 16.93 0.38
N ILE A 241 -1.54 16.08 1.40
CA ILE A 241 -2.23 16.44 2.62
C ILE A 241 -1.49 17.54 3.40
N GLN A 242 -0.16 17.46 3.47
CA GLN A 242 0.67 18.53 4.03
C GLN A 242 0.44 19.85 3.30
N TYR A 243 0.46 19.85 1.97
CA TYR A 243 0.27 21.05 1.17
C TYR A 243 -1.13 21.62 1.30
N VAL A 244 -2.15 20.76 1.35
CA VAL A 244 -3.54 21.16 1.61
C VAL A 244 -3.67 21.89 2.96
N ALA A 245 -3.17 21.27 4.04
CA ALA A 245 -3.30 21.84 5.37
C ALA A 245 -2.53 23.17 5.50
N ILE A 246 -1.30 23.22 4.98
CA ILE A 246 -0.44 24.41 5.03
C ILE A 246 -0.96 25.55 4.15
N GLY A 247 -1.45 25.27 2.95
CA GLY A 247 -1.99 26.31 2.06
C GLY A 247 -3.38 26.82 2.44
N GLY A 248 -4.16 26.03 3.19
CA GLY A 248 -5.48 26.38 3.72
C GLY A 248 -5.43 27.08 5.08
N GLN A 249 -6.25 26.61 6.02
CA GLN A 249 -6.27 27.04 7.42
C GLN A 249 -6.05 25.86 8.37
N GLY A 250 -5.37 24.81 7.89
CA GLY A 250 -5.13 23.59 8.64
C GLY A 250 -3.92 23.70 9.58
N VAL A 251 -3.93 22.88 10.64
CA VAL A 251 -2.77 22.64 11.52
C VAL A 251 -2.31 21.21 11.30
N VAL A 252 -1.06 21.05 10.87
CA VAL A 252 -0.43 19.74 10.67
C VAL A 252 0.22 19.26 11.96
N GLY A 253 -0.20 18.12 12.50
CA GLY A 253 0.50 17.45 13.61
C GLY A 253 1.42 16.37 13.07
N TYR A 254 2.74 16.57 13.08
CA TYR A 254 3.73 15.63 12.56
C TYR A 254 4.01 14.52 13.56
N LEU A 255 3.95 13.26 13.10
CA LEU A 255 4.26 12.05 13.85
C LEU A 255 5.08 11.08 13.00
N PRO A 256 6.07 10.40 13.58
CA PRO A 256 6.92 9.46 12.83
C PRO A 256 6.23 8.14 12.46
N GLY A 257 4.98 7.95 12.87
CA GLY A 257 4.20 6.75 12.55
C GLY A 257 2.98 6.55 13.45
N ALA A 258 2.30 5.43 13.29
CA ALA A 258 1.02 5.13 13.93
C ALA A 258 1.11 4.26 15.20
N LYS A 259 2.30 4.12 15.81
CA LYS A 259 2.54 3.24 16.97
C LYS A 259 1.63 3.58 18.17
N HIS A 260 1.40 4.86 18.43
CA HIS A 260 0.59 5.37 19.56
C HIS A 260 -0.67 6.09 19.10
N LEU A 261 -1.18 5.76 17.92
CA LEU A 261 -2.23 6.47 17.19
C LEU A 261 -3.41 6.92 18.06
N LEU A 262 -3.99 6.02 18.89
CA LEU A 262 -5.17 6.35 19.72
C LEU A 262 -4.84 7.34 20.84
N ALA A 263 -3.62 7.34 21.37
CA ALA A 263 -3.19 8.32 22.38
C ALA A 263 -2.96 9.68 21.71
N ASP A 264 -2.36 9.68 20.53
CA ASP A 264 -2.05 10.88 19.76
C ASP A 264 -3.33 11.57 19.24
N LEU A 265 -4.32 10.80 18.78
CA LEU A 265 -5.64 11.32 18.42
C LEU A 265 -6.31 12.07 19.58
N ARG A 266 -6.15 11.58 20.81
CA ARG A 266 -6.73 12.23 22.01
C ARG A 266 -6.00 13.49 22.41
N SER A 267 -4.66 13.52 22.31
CA SER A 267 -3.84 14.68 22.67
C SER A 267 -3.88 15.78 21.63
N PHE A 268 -3.77 15.45 20.34
CA PHE A 268 -3.79 16.38 19.23
C PHE A 268 -5.20 16.90 18.90
N LYS A 269 -6.25 16.07 19.12
CA LYS A 269 -7.67 16.38 18.85
C LYS A 269 -7.92 16.81 17.38
N PRO A 270 -7.62 15.95 16.40
CA PRO A 270 -7.81 16.27 14.99
C PRO A 270 -9.29 16.44 14.64
N THR A 271 -9.56 17.22 13.60
CA THR A 271 -10.90 17.38 13.02
C THR A 271 -11.13 16.43 11.87
N TYR A 272 -10.04 15.98 11.21
CA TYR A 272 -10.11 14.92 10.22
C TYR A 272 -8.91 13.98 10.31
N LEU A 273 -9.13 12.75 9.92
CA LEU A 273 -8.14 11.70 9.86
C LEU A 273 -8.07 11.15 8.44
N LEU A 274 -6.88 11.23 7.88
CA LEU A 274 -6.58 10.59 6.61
C LEU A 274 -5.79 9.31 6.86
N GLY A 275 -6.22 8.22 6.26
CA GLY A 275 -5.58 6.94 6.44
C GLY A 275 -5.73 6.00 5.26
N VAL A 276 -5.01 4.90 5.35
CA VAL A 276 -5.21 3.71 4.52
C VAL A 276 -6.21 2.78 5.21
N PRO A 277 -6.83 1.79 4.51
CA PRO A 277 -7.85 0.91 5.08
C PRO A 277 -7.48 0.33 6.45
N ARG A 278 -6.24 -0.12 6.63
CA ARG A 278 -5.73 -0.73 7.86
C ARG A 278 -5.88 0.16 9.10
N VAL A 279 -5.84 1.46 8.93
CA VAL A 279 -6.06 2.42 10.05
C VAL A 279 -7.48 2.31 10.58
N PHE A 280 -8.47 2.29 9.70
CA PHE A 280 -9.90 2.20 10.05
C PHE A 280 -10.27 0.83 10.57
N GLU A 281 -9.71 -0.24 10.00
CA GLU A 281 -9.84 -1.60 10.49
C GLU A 281 -9.31 -1.73 11.91
N LYS A 282 -8.12 -1.18 12.23
CA LYS A 282 -7.56 -1.17 13.58
C LYS A 282 -8.46 -0.43 14.57
N VAL A 283 -9.02 0.72 14.19
CA VAL A 283 -9.95 1.46 15.06
C VAL A 283 -11.22 0.64 15.33
N TYR A 284 -11.81 0.04 14.31
CA TYR A 284 -12.98 -0.84 14.43
C TYR A 284 -12.67 -2.07 15.30
N ASN A 285 -11.58 -2.76 15.01
CA ASN A 285 -11.18 -3.97 15.71
C ASN A 285 -10.89 -3.70 17.19
N ALA A 286 -10.19 -2.61 17.51
CA ALA A 286 -9.96 -2.20 18.90
C ALA A 286 -11.28 -1.93 19.66
N ALA A 287 -12.25 -1.30 19.00
CA ALA A 287 -13.56 -1.06 19.59
C ALA A 287 -14.36 -2.37 19.78
N SER A 288 -14.34 -3.26 18.79
CA SER A 288 -14.98 -4.57 18.84
C SER A 288 -14.39 -5.46 19.95
N GLN A 289 -13.06 -5.51 20.06
CA GLN A 289 -12.37 -6.24 21.14
C GLN A 289 -12.74 -5.70 22.54
N LYS A 290 -12.78 -4.38 22.69
CA LYS A 290 -13.19 -3.76 23.95
C LYS A 290 -14.65 -4.10 24.35
N ALA A 291 -15.53 -4.29 23.37
CA ALA A 291 -16.88 -4.80 23.59
C ALA A 291 -16.88 -6.27 24.03
N GLY A 292 -15.93 -7.07 23.59
CA GLY A 292 -15.71 -8.47 23.95
C GLY A 292 -16.83 -9.40 23.50
N ALA A 293 -16.83 -10.61 24.06
CA ALA A 293 -17.91 -11.58 23.87
C ALA A 293 -19.11 -11.30 24.81
N GLY A 294 -20.25 -11.92 24.59
CA GLY A 294 -21.42 -11.79 25.43
C GLY A 294 -22.36 -10.66 25.04
N ILE A 295 -23.05 -10.04 26.00
CA ILE A 295 -24.11 -9.05 25.74
C ILE A 295 -23.55 -7.80 25.06
N ARG A 296 -22.42 -7.29 25.53
CA ARG A 296 -21.81 -6.07 24.97
C ARG A 296 -21.35 -6.30 23.53
N GLY A 297 -20.73 -7.45 23.23
CA GLY A 297 -20.33 -7.80 21.87
C GLY A 297 -21.53 -7.95 20.92
N ARG A 298 -22.64 -8.55 21.40
CA ARG A 298 -23.88 -8.63 20.61
C ARG A 298 -24.50 -7.25 20.36
N VAL A 299 -24.43 -6.34 21.34
CA VAL A 299 -24.88 -4.94 21.15
C VAL A 299 -23.99 -4.22 20.14
N PHE A 300 -22.67 -4.44 20.20
CA PHE A 300 -21.73 -3.86 19.24
C PHE A 300 -22.00 -4.36 17.80
N ALA A 301 -22.21 -5.67 17.63
CA ALA A 301 -22.53 -6.25 16.31
C ALA A 301 -23.86 -5.68 15.75
N LYS A 302 -24.90 -5.57 16.56
CA LYS A 302 -26.15 -4.94 16.16
C LYS A 302 -25.99 -3.44 15.82
N ALA A 303 -25.14 -2.74 16.56
CA ALA A 303 -24.83 -1.34 16.25
C ALA A 303 -24.09 -1.21 14.92
N PHE A 304 -23.19 -2.15 14.61
CA PHE A 304 -22.53 -2.20 13.28
C PHE A 304 -23.56 -2.33 12.18
N ASP A 305 -24.44 -3.35 12.24
CA ASP A 305 -25.48 -3.58 11.25
C ASP A 305 -26.42 -2.36 11.12
N HIS A 306 -26.77 -1.74 12.25
CA HIS A 306 -27.62 -0.54 12.27
C HIS A 306 -26.96 0.67 11.60
N PHE A 307 -25.70 0.99 11.92
CA PHE A 307 -25.00 2.11 11.30
C PHE A 307 -24.76 1.90 9.81
N VAL A 308 -24.45 0.66 9.40
CA VAL A 308 -24.35 0.31 7.99
C VAL A 308 -25.69 0.57 7.27
N GLN A 309 -26.80 0.07 7.82
CA GLN A 309 -28.11 0.25 7.21
C GLN A 309 -28.54 1.73 7.23
N TRP A 310 -28.29 2.44 8.34
CA TRP A 310 -28.58 3.87 8.43
C TRP A 310 -27.88 4.67 7.33
N SER A 311 -26.60 4.44 7.12
CA SER A 311 -25.83 5.11 6.06
C SER A 311 -26.32 4.74 4.66
N LYS A 312 -26.73 3.49 4.42
CA LYS A 312 -27.32 3.05 3.15
C LYS A 312 -28.67 3.75 2.89
N ASP A 313 -29.55 3.78 3.88
CA ASP A 313 -30.86 4.43 3.79
C ASP A 313 -30.72 5.95 3.56
N GLU A 314 -29.77 6.60 4.25
CA GLU A 314 -29.47 8.02 4.04
C GLU A 314 -29.00 8.28 2.61
N GLN A 315 -28.09 7.45 2.09
CA GLN A 315 -27.57 7.57 0.73
C GLN A 315 -28.64 7.32 -0.35
N GLU A 316 -29.56 6.39 -0.12
CA GLU A 316 -30.59 6.00 -1.11
C GLU A 316 -31.83 6.91 -1.08
N THR A 317 -32.27 7.26 0.09
CA THR A 317 -33.56 7.91 0.27
C THR A 317 -33.54 9.21 1.09
N GLY A 318 -32.50 9.38 1.94
CA GLY A 318 -32.45 10.47 2.93
C GLY A 318 -33.56 10.41 3.99
N ARG A 319 -34.23 9.24 4.18
CA ARG A 319 -35.40 9.11 5.03
C ARG A 319 -35.27 7.97 6.01
N HIS A 320 -35.52 8.25 7.28
CA HIS A 320 -35.53 7.26 8.35
C HIS A 320 -36.88 7.23 9.09
N SER A 321 -37.35 6.04 9.43
CA SER A 321 -38.53 5.85 10.26
C SER A 321 -38.31 6.36 11.67
N ILE A 322 -39.41 6.63 12.40
CA ILE A 322 -39.32 7.05 13.82
C ILE A 322 -38.62 5.97 14.66
N VAL A 323 -38.89 4.69 14.38
CA VAL A 323 -38.24 3.56 15.07
C VAL A 323 -36.75 3.56 14.79
N ALA A 324 -36.34 3.68 13.52
CA ALA A 324 -34.91 3.72 13.14
C ALA A 324 -34.18 4.90 13.82
N ARG A 325 -34.81 6.07 13.95
CA ARG A 325 -34.22 7.21 14.67
C ARG A 325 -34.06 6.95 16.17
N ALA A 326 -35.02 6.28 16.81
CA ALA A 326 -34.89 5.91 18.22
C ALA A 326 -33.79 4.87 18.44
N GLU A 327 -33.69 3.85 17.59
CA GLU A 327 -32.61 2.87 17.61
C GLU A 327 -31.25 3.52 17.34
N HIS A 328 -31.18 4.46 16.39
CA HIS A 328 -29.97 5.21 16.08
C HIS A 328 -29.46 5.99 17.30
N SER A 329 -30.33 6.75 17.96
CA SER A 329 -29.98 7.48 19.19
C SER A 329 -29.48 6.55 20.29
N PHE A 330 -30.09 5.37 20.44
CA PHE A 330 -29.64 4.35 21.39
C PHE A 330 -28.23 3.86 21.03
N PHE A 331 -27.98 3.40 19.81
CA PHE A 331 -26.67 2.88 19.40
C PHE A 331 -25.59 3.96 19.39
N MET A 332 -25.92 5.21 19.04
CA MET A 332 -25.03 6.35 19.19
C MET A 332 -24.62 6.58 20.64
N SER A 333 -25.54 6.46 21.60
CA SER A 333 -25.24 6.65 23.03
C SER A 333 -24.34 5.56 23.61
N VAL A 334 -24.50 4.30 23.15
CA VAL A 334 -23.82 3.13 23.73
C VAL A 334 -22.51 2.80 22.98
N VAL A 335 -22.49 2.85 21.65
CA VAL A 335 -21.37 2.45 20.81
C VAL A 335 -20.71 3.66 20.14
N GLY A 336 -21.49 4.50 19.45
CA GLY A 336 -21.00 5.62 18.66
C GLY A 336 -20.17 6.60 19.49
N LYS A 337 -20.62 6.93 20.71
CA LYS A 337 -19.89 7.78 21.67
C LYS A 337 -18.50 7.23 22.05
N SER A 338 -18.39 5.91 22.20
CA SER A 338 -17.11 5.26 22.52
C SER A 338 -16.12 5.33 21.36
N ILE A 339 -16.59 5.12 20.13
CA ILE A 339 -15.76 5.20 18.92
C ILE A 339 -15.34 6.64 18.65
N ARG A 340 -16.27 7.59 18.70
CA ARG A 340 -15.96 9.02 18.59
C ARG A 340 -14.94 9.48 19.60
N SER A 341 -15.05 9.02 20.87
CA SER A 341 -14.05 9.31 21.91
C SER A 341 -12.67 8.71 21.58
N ALA A 342 -12.61 7.59 20.89
CA ALA A 342 -11.34 6.97 20.47
C ALA A 342 -10.71 7.72 19.28
N LEU A 343 -11.52 8.20 18.34
CA LEU A 343 -11.09 9.00 17.20
C LEU A 343 -10.70 10.43 17.58
N GLY A 344 -11.14 10.90 18.74
CA GLY A 344 -10.92 12.28 19.23
C GLY A 344 -12.21 13.10 19.23
N PRO A 345 -12.33 14.07 20.18
CA PRO A 345 -13.58 14.78 20.41
C PRO A 345 -14.02 15.69 19.25
N ASN A 346 -13.08 16.13 18.44
CA ASN A 346 -13.29 17.09 17.36
C ASN A 346 -13.42 16.43 15.97
N MET A 347 -13.35 15.09 15.89
CA MET A 347 -13.39 14.36 14.63
C MET A 347 -14.70 14.61 13.88
N ARG A 348 -14.62 15.03 12.60
CA ARG A 348 -15.74 15.24 11.69
C ARG A 348 -15.58 14.44 10.40
N TYR A 349 -14.38 14.33 9.87
CA TYR A 349 -14.12 13.71 8.59
C TYR A 349 -13.14 12.56 8.73
N LEU A 350 -13.46 11.43 8.11
CA LEU A 350 -12.56 10.30 7.91
C LEU A 350 -12.35 10.15 6.42
N ALA A 351 -11.12 10.16 5.95
CA ALA A 351 -10.79 10.03 4.54
C ALA A 351 -9.89 8.81 4.31
N CYS A 352 -10.28 7.94 3.39
CA CYS A 352 -9.57 6.72 3.05
C CYS A 352 -9.10 6.74 1.59
N GLY A 353 -7.85 6.38 1.37
CA GLY A 353 -7.29 6.25 0.04
C GLY A 353 -6.14 5.26 -0.01
N GLY A 354 -5.59 5.07 -1.22
CA GLY A 354 -4.40 4.26 -1.44
C GLY A 354 -4.63 2.75 -1.59
N ALA A 355 -5.73 2.20 -1.08
CA ALA A 355 -6.15 0.81 -1.29
C ALA A 355 -7.67 0.69 -1.13
N PRO A 356 -8.31 -0.38 -1.62
CA PRO A 356 -9.72 -0.64 -1.41
C PRO A 356 -10.07 -0.74 0.08
N LEU A 357 -11.20 -0.20 0.48
CA LEU A 357 -11.77 -0.34 1.82
C LEU A 357 -13.08 -1.11 1.73
N ASN A 358 -13.32 -1.99 2.68
CA ASN A 358 -14.61 -2.68 2.80
C ASN A 358 -15.76 -1.69 2.89
N VAL A 359 -16.75 -1.85 2.01
CA VAL A 359 -17.88 -0.92 1.85
C VAL A 359 -18.74 -0.84 3.12
N ASP A 360 -18.98 -1.97 3.80
CA ASP A 360 -19.77 -1.96 5.03
C ASP A 360 -19.01 -1.26 6.19
N LEU A 361 -17.67 -1.35 6.22
CA LEU A 361 -16.88 -0.60 7.18
C LEU A 361 -16.93 0.91 6.91
N ALA A 362 -16.93 1.32 5.65
CA ALA A 362 -17.11 2.72 5.27
C ALA A 362 -18.51 3.23 5.68
N HIS A 363 -19.56 2.46 5.38
CA HIS A 363 -20.91 2.76 5.85
C HIS A 363 -21.05 2.81 7.36
N PHE A 364 -20.38 1.91 8.08
CA PHE A 364 -20.37 1.92 9.54
C PHE A 364 -19.87 3.24 10.12
N PHE A 365 -18.75 3.77 9.61
CA PHE A 365 -18.25 5.07 10.07
C PHE A 365 -19.15 6.22 9.58
N ASN A 366 -19.60 6.18 8.33
CA ASN A 366 -20.46 7.21 7.76
C ASN A 366 -21.87 7.25 8.38
N GLY A 367 -22.31 6.15 8.98
CA GLY A 367 -23.58 6.06 9.70
C GLY A 367 -23.56 6.64 11.11
N MET A 368 -22.43 7.18 11.58
CA MET A 368 -22.32 7.81 12.91
C MET A 368 -22.57 9.31 12.82
N ASP A 369 -23.42 9.86 13.72
CA ASP A 369 -23.69 11.28 13.78
C ASP A 369 -22.42 12.12 13.82
N GLY A 370 -22.33 13.13 12.92
CA GLY A 370 -21.24 14.10 12.85
C GLY A 370 -19.91 13.51 12.40
N ILE A 371 -19.90 12.37 11.73
CA ILE A 371 -18.77 11.82 10.98
C ILE A 371 -19.19 11.68 9.50
N THR A 372 -18.38 12.24 8.61
CA THR A 372 -18.48 12.00 7.17
C THR A 372 -17.30 11.16 6.73
N PHE A 373 -17.57 10.02 6.09
CA PHE A 373 -16.54 9.15 5.56
C PHE A 373 -16.36 9.40 4.06
N ILE A 374 -15.14 9.77 3.66
CA ILE A 374 -14.80 10.13 2.28
C ILE A 374 -13.79 9.11 1.74
N GLN A 375 -14.00 8.66 0.50
CA GLN A 375 -13.04 7.84 -0.22
C GLN A 375 -12.45 8.62 -1.40
N GLY A 376 -11.19 8.33 -1.72
CA GLY A 376 -10.51 8.89 -2.87
C GLY A 376 -9.62 7.86 -3.56
N TYR A 377 -9.40 8.08 -4.86
CA TYR A 377 -8.56 7.27 -5.72
C TYR A 377 -7.52 8.14 -6.43
N GLY A 378 -6.34 7.60 -6.56
CA GLY A 378 -5.23 8.17 -7.29
C GLY A 378 -4.00 7.29 -7.19
N MET A 379 -2.98 7.69 -7.88
CA MET A 379 -1.69 7.00 -7.94
C MET A 379 -0.56 8.02 -7.89
N THR A 380 0.67 7.57 -7.76
CA THR A 380 1.82 8.49 -7.75
C THR A 380 1.87 9.31 -9.02
N GLU A 381 1.54 8.71 -10.14
CA GLU A 381 1.50 9.34 -11.47
C GLU A 381 0.38 10.40 -11.62
N THR A 382 -0.50 10.52 -10.63
CA THR A 382 -1.52 11.59 -10.54
C THR A 382 -1.32 12.53 -9.36
N ALA A 383 -0.15 12.52 -8.73
CA ALA A 383 0.29 13.35 -7.59
C ALA A 383 -0.53 13.21 -6.30
N ALA A 384 -1.51 12.36 -6.21
CA ALA A 384 -2.38 11.99 -5.10
C ALA A 384 -3.83 11.81 -5.58
N PRO A 385 -4.88 11.93 -4.71
CA PRO A 385 -6.25 11.65 -5.15
C PRO A 385 -6.69 12.64 -6.23
N MET A 386 -7.01 12.13 -7.39
CA MET A 386 -7.64 12.88 -8.46
C MET A 386 -9.15 12.65 -8.54
N ILE A 387 -9.60 11.53 -8.01
CA ILE A 387 -11.02 11.16 -7.87
C ILE A 387 -11.30 11.09 -6.38
N VAL A 388 -12.33 11.81 -5.91
CA VAL A 388 -12.66 11.87 -4.49
C VAL A 388 -14.16 12.12 -4.33
N ASN A 389 -14.75 11.64 -3.26
CA ASN A 389 -16.11 12.04 -2.90
C ASN A 389 -16.13 13.52 -2.53
N TRP A 390 -16.98 14.32 -3.18
CA TRP A 390 -17.13 15.74 -2.89
C TRP A 390 -18.00 15.92 -1.66
N GLN A 391 -17.90 17.08 -1.00
CA GLN A 391 -18.63 17.36 0.22
C GLN A 391 -20.16 17.25 0.03
N ASP A 392 -20.66 17.74 -1.07
CA ASP A 392 -22.08 17.73 -1.48
C ASP A 392 -22.45 16.54 -2.37
N ALA A 393 -21.51 15.68 -2.71
CA ALA A 393 -21.67 14.53 -3.58
C ALA A 393 -20.86 13.34 -3.08
N ASN A 394 -21.14 12.89 -1.85
CA ASN A 394 -20.51 11.72 -1.24
C ASN A 394 -21.33 10.46 -1.51
N ARG A 395 -20.70 9.42 -2.04
CA ARG A 395 -21.32 8.11 -2.27
C ARG A 395 -20.38 7.00 -1.79
N VAL A 396 -20.69 6.46 -0.61
CA VAL A 396 -19.96 5.31 -0.05
C VAL A 396 -20.08 4.11 -1.01
N GLY A 397 -18.97 3.41 -1.24
CA GLY A 397 -18.85 2.31 -2.21
C GLY A 397 -18.31 2.77 -3.57
N SER A 398 -18.29 4.08 -3.86
CA SER A 398 -17.53 4.65 -4.97
C SER A 398 -16.25 5.31 -4.47
N VAL A 399 -15.29 5.54 -5.37
CA VAL A 399 -14.12 6.38 -5.06
C VAL A 399 -14.39 7.88 -5.31
N GLY A 400 -15.63 8.24 -5.62
CA GLY A 400 -16.09 9.62 -5.86
C GLY A 400 -16.10 10.01 -7.32
N LYS A 401 -15.95 11.30 -7.58
CA LYS A 401 -15.89 11.91 -8.91
C LYS A 401 -14.52 12.52 -9.16
N PRO A 402 -14.08 12.65 -10.42
CA PRO A 402 -12.90 13.44 -10.75
C PRO A 402 -13.01 14.85 -10.16
N GLY A 403 -11.91 15.36 -9.64
CA GLY A 403 -11.85 16.76 -9.23
C GLY A 403 -11.97 17.71 -10.41
N PRO A 404 -12.31 18.98 -10.18
CA PRO A 404 -12.45 19.98 -11.24
C PRO A 404 -11.22 20.08 -12.14
N GLY A 405 -11.42 20.08 -13.44
CA GLY A 405 -10.35 20.10 -14.44
C GLY A 405 -9.61 18.79 -14.64
N MET A 406 -10.09 17.69 -14.03
CA MET A 406 -9.54 16.34 -14.18
C MET A 406 -10.57 15.43 -14.85
N GLY A 407 -10.12 14.51 -15.70
CA GLY A 407 -11.00 13.62 -16.44
C GLY A 407 -10.77 12.15 -16.14
N VAL A 408 -11.83 11.36 -16.29
CA VAL A 408 -11.79 9.90 -16.27
C VAL A 408 -12.58 9.35 -17.44
N ARG A 409 -12.03 8.32 -18.10
CA ARG A 409 -12.77 7.54 -19.12
C ARG A 409 -12.47 6.05 -18.96
N THR A 410 -13.31 5.22 -19.56
CA THR A 410 -13.09 3.77 -19.67
C THR A 410 -12.78 3.41 -21.10
N ASP A 411 -11.75 2.58 -21.34
CA ASP A 411 -11.51 1.97 -22.65
C ASP A 411 -12.46 0.78 -22.90
N ASP A 412 -12.28 0.09 -24.03
CA ASP A 412 -13.13 -1.04 -24.41
C ASP A 412 -12.93 -2.28 -23.53
N ASP A 413 -11.77 -2.40 -22.87
CA ASP A 413 -11.45 -3.46 -21.92
C ASP A 413 -11.88 -3.12 -20.48
N GLY A 414 -12.44 -1.93 -20.25
CA GLY A 414 -12.84 -1.42 -18.94
C GLY A 414 -11.68 -0.85 -18.11
N GLU A 415 -10.50 -0.62 -18.71
CA GLU A 415 -9.40 0.07 -18.04
C GLU A 415 -9.73 1.55 -17.89
N LEU A 416 -9.55 2.06 -16.67
CA LEU A 416 -9.68 3.49 -16.41
C LEU A 416 -8.48 4.23 -16.98
N GLN A 417 -8.77 5.28 -17.73
CA GLN A 417 -7.80 6.25 -18.18
C GLN A 417 -8.14 7.60 -17.57
N VAL A 418 -7.10 8.38 -17.26
CA VAL A 418 -7.27 9.65 -16.53
C VAL A 418 -6.47 10.76 -17.20
N MET A 419 -6.94 12.01 -17.07
CA MET A 419 -6.25 13.17 -17.59
C MET A 419 -6.40 14.37 -16.64
N GLY A 420 -5.47 15.32 -16.73
CA GLY A 420 -5.54 16.57 -15.97
C GLY A 420 -4.16 17.18 -15.70
N PRO A 421 -4.12 18.42 -15.20
CA PRO A 421 -2.88 19.10 -14.84
C PRO A 421 -2.12 18.39 -13.71
N ASN A 422 -2.75 17.48 -12.99
CA ASN A 422 -2.17 16.67 -11.92
C ASN A 422 -1.42 15.43 -12.44
N VAL A 423 -1.51 15.10 -13.74
CA VAL A 423 -0.80 13.96 -14.34
C VAL A 423 0.69 14.27 -14.44
N PHE A 424 1.51 13.34 -14.00
CA PHE A 424 2.96 13.45 -13.88
C PHE A 424 3.67 13.83 -15.21
N LEU A 425 4.90 14.31 -15.10
CA LEU A 425 5.72 14.67 -16.27
C LEU A 425 6.17 13.43 -17.05
N GLY A 426 6.40 12.31 -16.35
CA GLY A 426 6.86 11.04 -16.88
C GLY A 426 7.77 10.31 -15.89
N TYR A 427 8.31 9.17 -16.27
CA TYR A 427 9.29 8.44 -15.46
C TYR A 427 10.71 8.93 -15.72
N TYR A 428 11.43 9.28 -14.64
CA TYR A 428 12.79 9.80 -14.70
C TYR A 428 13.74 8.85 -15.43
N LYS A 429 14.44 9.36 -16.43
CA LYS A 429 15.36 8.59 -17.30
C LYS A 429 14.74 7.35 -17.99
N LYS A 430 13.39 7.26 -18.07
CA LYS A 430 12.68 6.10 -18.63
C LYS A 430 11.57 6.55 -19.60
N PRO A 431 11.92 7.19 -20.74
CA PRO A 431 10.93 7.71 -21.69
C PRO A 431 10.06 6.62 -22.32
N GLU A 432 10.60 5.42 -22.53
CA GLU A 432 9.87 4.26 -23.07
C GLU A 432 8.73 3.83 -22.14
N LEU A 433 9.01 3.69 -20.82
CA LEU A 433 7.98 3.37 -19.83
C LEU A 433 6.94 4.49 -19.70
N THR A 434 7.34 5.74 -19.97
CA THR A 434 6.41 6.87 -20.01
C THR A 434 5.45 6.74 -21.19
N ALA A 435 5.96 6.42 -22.38
CA ALA A 435 5.16 6.24 -23.60
C ALA A 435 4.19 5.04 -23.50
N ASP A 436 4.53 4.00 -22.70
CA ASP A 436 3.64 2.85 -22.47
C ASP A 436 2.35 3.23 -21.74
N VAL A 437 2.40 4.26 -20.88
CA VAL A 437 1.26 4.64 -20.02
C VAL A 437 0.66 5.99 -20.40
N LYS A 438 1.46 6.95 -20.84
CA LYS A 438 1.00 8.31 -21.24
C LYS A 438 0.72 8.36 -22.72
N MET A 439 -0.55 8.50 -23.08
CA MET A 439 -1.02 8.47 -24.45
C MET A 439 -0.79 9.80 -25.17
N ALA A 440 -0.76 9.78 -26.49
CA ALA A 440 -0.51 10.98 -27.32
C ALA A 440 -1.62 12.05 -27.17
N ASP A 441 -2.85 11.65 -26.80
CA ASP A 441 -3.97 12.54 -26.55
C ASP A 441 -4.01 13.11 -25.11
N GLY A 442 -2.97 12.86 -24.31
CA GLY A 442 -2.81 13.38 -22.95
C GLY A 442 -3.41 12.50 -21.85
N TRP A 443 -4.11 11.42 -22.20
CA TRP A 443 -4.64 10.48 -21.22
C TRP A 443 -3.56 9.53 -20.67
N LEU A 444 -3.71 9.16 -19.42
CA LEU A 444 -2.85 8.22 -18.70
C LEU A 444 -3.60 6.90 -18.46
N LYS A 445 -3.03 5.78 -18.86
CA LYS A 445 -3.51 4.44 -18.53
C LYS A 445 -3.18 4.14 -17.06
N THR A 446 -4.20 3.78 -16.27
CA THR A 446 -4.00 3.53 -14.84
C THR A 446 -3.61 2.09 -14.54
N GLY A 447 -3.94 1.15 -15.39
CA GLY A 447 -3.87 -0.28 -15.15
C GLY A 447 -4.98 -0.79 -14.22
N ASP A 448 -5.89 0.08 -13.77
CA ASP A 448 -7.02 -0.28 -12.91
C ASP A 448 -8.29 -0.38 -13.77
N LEU A 449 -9.15 -1.34 -13.44
CA LEU A 449 -10.44 -1.56 -14.08
C LEU A 449 -11.55 -0.87 -13.29
N GLY A 450 -12.54 -0.32 -13.97
CA GLY A 450 -13.62 0.37 -13.29
C GLY A 450 -14.79 0.74 -14.19
N THR A 451 -15.78 1.38 -13.58
CA THR A 451 -16.98 1.88 -14.26
C THR A 451 -17.31 3.29 -13.80
N ILE A 452 -18.01 4.05 -14.65
CA ILE A 452 -18.48 5.41 -14.36
C ILE A 452 -20.00 5.37 -14.44
N ASP A 453 -20.70 5.73 -13.34
CA ASP A 453 -22.16 5.78 -13.37
C ASP A 453 -22.68 7.04 -14.09
N ASP A 454 -24.01 7.13 -14.29
CA ASP A 454 -24.63 8.24 -15.01
C ASP A 454 -24.52 9.59 -14.28
N ASN A 455 -24.09 9.60 -13.02
CA ASN A 455 -23.82 10.80 -12.21
C ASN A 455 -22.33 11.15 -12.14
N GLY A 456 -21.45 10.39 -12.81
CA GLY A 456 -20.00 10.60 -12.83
C GLY A 456 -19.26 9.99 -11.64
N PHE A 457 -19.90 9.16 -10.80
CA PHE A 457 -19.20 8.41 -9.75
C PHE A 457 -18.43 7.24 -10.34
N VAL A 458 -17.20 7.06 -9.87
CA VAL A 458 -16.28 6.03 -10.33
C VAL A 458 -16.24 4.88 -9.32
N TYR A 459 -16.27 3.66 -9.84
CA TYR A 459 -16.17 2.42 -9.07
C TYR A 459 -14.99 1.61 -9.59
N ILE A 460 -14.04 1.30 -8.70
CA ILE A 460 -12.90 0.44 -9.04
C ILE A 460 -13.34 -1.02 -8.90
N THR A 461 -13.12 -1.82 -9.93
CA THR A 461 -13.53 -3.24 -9.96
C THR A 461 -12.35 -4.21 -9.91
N GLY A 462 -11.12 -3.72 -10.07
CA GLY A 462 -9.91 -4.53 -9.97
C GLY A 462 -8.71 -3.91 -10.66
N ARG A 463 -7.65 -4.72 -10.80
CA ARG A 463 -6.45 -4.37 -11.56
C ARG A 463 -6.29 -5.27 -12.77
N LYS A 464 -5.99 -4.70 -13.90
CA LYS A 464 -5.81 -5.44 -15.18
C LYS A 464 -4.73 -6.54 -15.06
N LYS A 465 -3.62 -6.24 -14.37
CA LYS A 465 -2.50 -7.17 -14.13
C LYS A 465 -2.78 -8.24 -13.07
N ASP A 466 -3.78 -8.04 -12.23
CA ASP A 466 -4.13 -8.96 -11.14
C ASP A 466 -5.28 -9.91 -11.51
N ILE A 467 -5.87 -9.74 -12.70
CA ILE A 467 -6.90 -10.65 -13.21
C ILE A 467 -6.34 -12.07 -13.30
N ILE A 468 -7.01 -12.98 -12.65
CA ILE A 468 -6.72 -14.41 -12.63
C ILE A 468 -7.44 -15.05 -13.82
N ILE A 469 -6.69 -15.76 -14.68
CA ILE A 469 -7.27 -16.55 -15.77
C ILE A 469 -7.20 -18.01 -15.35
N THR A 470 -8.34 -18.59 -14.94
CA THR A 470 -8.38 -19.98 -14.51
C THR A 470 -8.08 -20.94 -15.68
N ALA A 471 -7.73 -22.18 -15.39
CA ALA A 471 -7.53 -23.22 -16.41
C ALA A 471 -8.77 -23.44 -17.32
N GLY A 472 -9.95 -23.05 -16.86
CA GLY A 472 -11.19 -23.05 -17.65
C GLY A 472 -11.39 -21.80 -18.51
N GLY A 473 -10.42 -20.86 -18.55
CA GLY A 473 -10.52 -19.62 -19.33
C GLY A 473 -11.41 -18.54 -18.71
N LYS A 474 -11.82 -18.67 -17.44
CA LYS A 474 -12.61 -17.66 -16.76
C LYS A 474 -11.71 -16.57 -16.17
N ASN A 475 -11.99 -15.31 -16.53
CA ASN A 475 -11.37 -14.14 -15.93
C ASN A 475 -12.04 -13.87 -14.57
N VAL A 476 -11.22 -13.73 -13.52
CA VAL A 476 -11.65 -13.50 -12.14
C VAL A 476 -10.86 -12.35 -11.54
N SER A 477 -11.56 -11.31 -11.07
CA SER A 477 -10.96 -10.26 -10.25
C SER A 477 -10.79 -10.76 -8.82
N PRO A 478 -9.58 -10.77 -8.24
CA PRO A 478 -9.36 -11.22 -6.86
C PRO A 478 -9.89 -10.20 -5.82
N ALA A 479 -9.84 -8.91 -6.12
CA ALA A 479 -10.09 -7.83 -5.17
C ALA A 479 -11.44 -7.95 -4.43
N PRO A 480 -12.59 -8.19 -5.08
CA PRO A 480 -13.88 -8.26 -4.37
C PRO A 480 -13.93 -9.36 -3.30
N MET A 481 -13.19 -10.45 -3.49
CA MET A 481 -13.11 -11.53 -2.51
C MET A 481 -12.11 -11.22 -1.40
N GLU A 482 -10.96 -10.66 -1.76
CA GLU A 482 -9.92 -10.23 -0.81
C GLU A 482 -10.45 -9.18 0.16
N ASP A 483 -11.20 -8.20 -0.35
CA ASP A 483 -11.80 -7.13 0.45
C ASP A 483 -12.72 -7.68 1.53
N VAL A 484 -13.52 -8.72 1.23
CA VAL A 484 -14.40 -9.36 2.22
C VAL A 484 -13.60 -10.22 3.19
N ILE A 485 -12.64 -11.02 2.72
CA ILE A 485 -11.79 -11.86 3.57
C ILE A 485 -11.00 -11.01 4.57
N ASN A 486 -10.49 -9.87 4.14
CA ASN A 486 -9.73 -8.92 4.96
C ASN A 486 -10.57 -8.26 6.07
N THR A 487 -11.91 -8.36 6.02
CA THR A 487 -12.75 -7.94 7.16
C THR A 487 -12.72 -8.89 8.35
N CYS A 488 -12.13 -10.08 8.20
CA CYS A 488 -11.97 -11.02 9.31
C CYS A 488 -11.00 -10.43 10.35
N PRO A 489 -11.42 -10.24 11.62
CA PRO A 489 -10.60 -9.55 12.63
C PRO A 489 -9.24 -10.17 12.89
N ILE A 490 -9.05 -11.45 12.58
CA ILE A 490 -7.81 -12.19 12.82
C ILE A 490 -6.96 -12.34 11.54
N VAL A 491 -7.41 -11.79 10.40
CA VAL A 491 -6.70 -11.83 9.12
C VAL A 491 -5.98 -10.50 8.91
N SER A 492 -4.72 -10.56 8.53
CA SER A 492 -3.94 -9.40 8.10
C SER A 492 -4.11 -9.17 6.61
N HIS A 493 -3.90 -10.22 5.81
CA HIS A 493 -4.10 -10.18 4.36
C HIS A 493 -4.63 -11.52 3.84
N GLY A 494 -5.65 -11.45 2.97
CA GLY A 494 -6.10 -12.54 2.11
C GLY A 494 -5.59 -12.31 0.70
N VAL A 495 -4.95 -13.30 0.09
CA VAL A 495 -4.45 -13.24 -1.28
C VAL A 495 -5.11 -14.35 -2.08
N VAL A 496 -6.01 -13.97 -2.98
CA VAL A 496 -6.74 -14.91 -3.85
C VAL A 496 -5.83 -15.36 -4.99
N VAL A 497 -5.76 -16.65 -5.23
CA VAL A 497 -4.87 -17.30 -6.21
C VAL A 497 -5.66 -18.25 -7.11
N GLY A 498 -5.16 -18.52 -8.33
CA GLY A 498 -5.88 -19.42 -9.23
C GLY A 498 -5.49 -19.30 -10.71
N ASP A 499 -4.46 -18.52 -11.02
CA ASP A 499 -4.01 -18.34 -12.41
C ASP A 499 -3.51 -19.67 -12.97
N GLY A 500 -4.06 -20.09 -14.13
CA GLY A 500 -3.81 -21.40 -14.72
C GLY A 500 -4.32 -22.60 -13.87
N LYS A 501 -5.00 -22.39 -12.74
CA LYS A 501 -5.45 -23.45 -11.84
C LYS A 501 -6.92 -23.85 -12.07
N PRO A 502 -7.32 -25.06 -11.65
CA PRO A 502 -8.67 -25.59 -11.92
C PRO A 502 -9.79 -24.91 -11.12
N PHE A 503 -9.46 -24.14 -10.09
CA PHE A 503 -10.40 -23.40 -9.23
C PHE A 503 -9.68 -22.25 -8.53
N ILE A 504 -10.44 -21.34 -7.95
CA ILE A 504 -9.92 -20.22 -7.15
C ILE A 504 -9.64 -20.69 -5.72
N GLY A 505 -8.44 -20.39 -5.24
CA GLY A 505 -8.01 -20.60 -3.86
C GLY A 505 -7.61 -19.28 -3.18
N ALA A 506 -7.23 -19.34 -1.90
CA ALA A 506 -6.69 -18.19 -1.18
C ALA A 506 -5.55 -18.58 -0.22
N LEU A 507 -4.59 -17.68 -0.08
CA LEU A 507 -3.61 -17.69 1.00
C LEU A 507 -4.06 -16.68 2.05
N ILE A 508 -4.02 -17.05 3.33
CA ILE A 508 -4.47 -16.23 4.45
C ILE A 508 -3.31 -15.96 5.39
N GLU A 509 -2.94 -14.71 5.53
CA GLU A 509 -2.02 -14.25 6.56
C GLU A 509 -2.78 -13.85 7.82
N LEU A 510 -2.35 -14.32 8.98
CA LEU A 510 -2.94 -13.95 10.27
C LEU A 510 -2.30 -12.67 10.84
N ASP A 511 -3.11 -11.85 11.48
CA ASP A 511 -2.63 -10.82 12.40
C ASP A 511 -2.28 -11.49 13.74
N GLN A 512 -0.99 -11.58 14.07
CA GLN A 512 -0.51 -12.34 15.23
C GLN A 512 -1.07 -11.82 16.56
N GLU A 513 -1.18 -10.52 16.72
CA GLU A 513 -1.72 -9.92 17.94
C GLU A 513 -3.22 -10.21 18.07
N MET A 514 -3.95 -10.02 16.96
CA MET A 514 -5.39 -10.18 16.92
C MET A 514 -5.81 -11.65 17.07
N VAL A 515 -5.13 -12.58 16.42
CA VAL A 515 -5.47 -14.02 16.55
C VAL A 515 -5.20 -14.52 17.95
N ARG A 516 -4.12 -14.11 18.60
CA ARG A 516 -3.83 -14.47 20.00
C ARG A 516 -4.89 -13.91 20.95
N SER A 517 -5.28 -12.64 20.78
CA SER A 517 -6.35 -12.02 21.55
C SER A 517 -7.68 -12.75 21.37
N TRP A 518 -8.00 -13.12 20.11
CA TRP A 518 -9.21 -13.89 19.80
C TRP A 518 -9.20 -15.29 20.44
N LEU A 519 -8.09 -16.04 20.35
CA LEU A 519 -7.92 -17.34 20.99
C LEU A 519 -8.17 -17.25 22.51
N ALA A 520 -7.58 -16.25 23.18
CA ALA A 520 -7.78 -16.02 24.61
C ALA A 520 -9.27 -15.76 24.93
N GLN A 521 -9.99 -15.01 24.10
CA GLN A 521 -11.43 -14.76 24.27
C GLN A 521 -12.28 -16.03 24.07
N GLN A 522 -11.81 -16.97 23.24
CA GLN A 522 -12.46 -18.26 23.04
C GLN A 522 -12.09 -19.29 24.12
N GLY A 523 -11.24 -18.94 25.09
CA GLY A 523 -10.73 -19.85 26.12
C GLY A 523 -9.74 -20.88 25.58
N LEU A 524 -9.12 -20.61 24.42
CA LEU A 524 -8.09 -21.41 23.80
C LEU A 524 -6.69 -20.91 24.17
N ASP A 525 -5.68 -21.78 24.05
CA ASP A 525 -4.30 -21.39 24.33
C ASP A 525 -3.81 -20.34 23.31
N SER A 526 -3.60 -19.12 23.79
CA SER A 526 -3.10 -17.98 22.99
C SER A 526 -1.58 -17.98 22.80
N ASN A 527 -0.84 -18.84 23.51
CA ASN A 527 0.63 -18.91 23.45
C ASN A 527 1.16 -19.97 22.48
N MET A 528 0.25 -20.66 21.77
CA MET A 528 0.67 -21.62 20.74
C MET A 528 1.61 -20.98 19.70
N PRO A 529 2.59 -21.73 19.16
CA PRO A 529 3.35 -21.32 17.99
C PRO A 529 2.42 -21.02 16.78
N MET A 530 2.81 -20.06 15.93
CA MET A 530 1.99 -19.65 14.77
C MET A 530 1.68 -20.83 13.85
N GLU A 531 2.62 -21.76 13.67
CA GLU A 531 2.40 -22.98 12.90
C GLU A 531 1.23 -23.84 13.44
N GLN A 532 1.04 -23.89 14.76
CA GLN A 532 -0.09 -24.61 15.38
C GLN A 532 -1.37 -23.79 15.28
N ILE A 533 -1.29 -22.47 15.42
CA ILE A 533 -2.43 -21.57 15.24
C ILE A 533 -2.97 -21.68 13.81
N ALA A 534 -2.11 -21.68 12.79
CA ALA A 534 -2.50 -21.82 11.39
C ALA A 534 -3.22 -23.15 11.09
N LYS A 535 -2.91 -24.20 11.85
CA LYS A 535 -3.55 -25.52 11.74
C LYS A 535 -4.75 -25.72 12.68
N ASN A 536 -5.10 -24.70 13.48
CA ASN A 536 -6.16 -24.81 14.48
C ASN A 536 -7.55 -24.78 13.82
N ASP A 537 -8.37 -25.79 14.12
CA ASP A 537 -9.70 -25.95 13.52
C ASP A 537 -10.65 -24.78 13.85
N ALA A 538 -10.59 -24.22 15.06
CA ALA A 538 -11.42 -23.10 15.45
C ALA A 538 -11.05 -21.81 14.69
N VAL A 539 -9.75 -21.56 14.48
CA VAL A 539 -9.24 -20.45 13.64
C VAL A 539 -9.71 -20.64 12.21
N ARG A 540 -9.53 -21.85 11.66
CA ARG A 540 -9.96 -22.17 10.30
C ARG A 540 -11.46 -22.01 10.11
N ALA A 541 -12.27 -22.50 11.05
CA ALA A 541 -13.72 -22.38 11.01
C ALA A 541 -14.19 -20.91 11.11
N PHE A 542 -13.49 -20.08 11.87
CA PHE A 542 -13.80 -18.66 11.96
C PHE A 542 -13.51 -17.94 10.63
N ILE A 543 -12.36 -18.17 10.01
CA ILE A 543 -12.01 -17.61 8.70
C ILE A 543 -12.95 -18.10 7.60
N GLN A 544 -13.37 -19.39 7.66
CA GLN A 544 -14.30 -19.98 6.69
C GLN A 544 -15.60 -19.17 6.56
N GLN A 545 -16.11 -18.58 7.63
CA GLN A 545 -17.32 -17.74 7.60
C GLN A 545 -17.13 -16.49 6.70
N TYR A 546 -15.92 -15.92 6.69
CA TYR A 546 -15.61 -14.75 5.85
C TYR A 546 -15.34 -15.14 4.40
N VAL A 547 -14.76 -16.32 4.18
CA VAL A 547 -14.62 -16.88 2.83
C VAL A 547 -16.02 -17.19 2.24
N GLU A 548 -16.95 -17.68 3.04
CA GLU A 548 -18.34 -17.91 2.61
C GLU A 548 -19.07 -16.60 2.30
N LYS A 549 -18.88 -15.56 3.10
CA LYS A 549 -19.39 -14.22 2.81
C LYS A 549 -18.81 -13.65 1.50
N ALA A 550 -17.50 -13.83 1.27
CA ALA A 550 -16.88 -13.42 0.01
C ALA A 550 -17.47 -14.17 -1.19
N ASN A 551 -17.66 -15.48 -1.03
CA ASN A 551 -18.24 -16.35 -2.07
C ASN A 551 -19.71 -16.03 -2.39
N ALA A 552 -20.47 -15.46 -1.46
CA ALA A 552 -21.87 -15.08 -1.69
C ALA A 552 -22.01 -13.94 -2.72
N ASN A 553 -20.96 -13.16 -2.92
CA ASN A 553 -20.96 -12.00 -3.82
C ASN A 553 -20.44 -12.32 -5.24
N VAL A 554 -20.04 -13.55 -5.50
CA VAL A 554 -19.43 -13.96 -6.78
C VAL A 554 -20.07 -15.25 -7.32
N SER A 555 -19.86 -15.52 -8.62
CA SER A 555 -20.38 -16.74 -9.21
C SER A 555 -19.64 -17.99 -8.66
N ARG A 556 -20.26 -19.16 -8.82
CA ARG A 556 -19.65 -20.42 -8.40
C ARG A 556 -18.28 -20.70 -9.04
N ALA A 557 -18.04 -20.21 -10.24
CA ALA A 557 -16.77 -20.36 -10.94
C ALA A 557 -15.66 -19.44 -10.37
N GLU A 558 -16.06 -18.32 -9.78
CA GLU A 558 -15.18 -17.31 -9.19
C GLU A 558 -14.94 -17.57 -7.69
N SER A 559 -15.74 -18.41 -7.04
CA SER A 559 -15.69 -18.61 -5.60
C SER A 559 -14.42 -19.34 -5.13
N VAL A 560 -13.87 -18.88 -4.00
CA VAL A 560 -12.75 -19.52 -3.30
C VAL A 560 -13.17 -20.90 -2.80
N ARG A 561 -12.52 -21.96 -3.32
CA ARG A 561 -12.84 -23.37 -3.01
C ARG A 561 -12.04 -23.94 -1.88
N LYS A 562 -10.82 -23.44 -1.72
CA LYS A 562 -9.89 -23.82 -0.66
C LYS A 562 -9.09 -22.59 -0.25
N PHE A 563 -8.68 -22.56 1.00
CA PHE A 563 -7.69 -21.61 1.46
C PHE A 563 -6.65 -22.28 2.35
N GLU A 564 -5.47 -21.68 2.42
CA GLU A 564 -4.41 -22.12 3.31
C GLU A 564 -4.00 -20.96 4.21
N ILE A 565 -3.83 -21.23 5.49
CA ILE A 565 -3.42 -20.25 6.49
C ILE A 565 -1.91 -20.31 6.60
N LEU A 566 -1.25 -19.17 6.42
CA LEU A 566 0.20 -19.04 6.52
C LEU A 566 0.62 -18.91 7.98
N ASP A 567 1.77 -19.44 8.31
CA ASP A 567 2.36 -19.42 9.67
C ASP A 567 3.35 -18.27 9.86
N GLU A 568 3.58 -17.46 8.82
CA GLU A 568 4.45 -16.29 8.86
C GLU A 568 3.76 -15.04 8.32
N GLU A 569 4.22 -13.86 8.76
CA GLU A 569 3.73 -12.56 8.31
C GLU A 569 4.43 -12.09 7.03
N PHE A 570 3.69 -11.34 6.22
CA PHE A 570 4.25 -10.56 5.13
C PHE A 570 5.07 -9.40 5.68
N SER A 571 6.15 -9.05 5.00
CA SER A 571 6.99 -7.92 5.40
C SER A 571 7.70 -7.28 4.20
N GLN A 572 8.18 -6.09 4.42
CA GLN A 572 9.02 -5.39 3.46
C GLN A 572 10.37 -6.09 3.28
N GLU A 573 10.96 -6.59 4.36
CA GLU A 573 12.20 -7.35 4.36
C GLU A 573 12.11 -8.59 3.45
N LYS A 574 10.98 -9.32 3.52
CA LYS A 574 10.69 -10.45 2.64
C LYS A 574 10.28 -10.00 1.22
N GLY A 575 10.08 -8.72 1.00
CA GLY A 575 9.59 -8.14 -0.24
C GLY A 575 8.12 -8.47 -0.55
N THR A 576 7.38 -9.02 0.41
CA THR A 576 5.95 -9.36 0.27
C THR A 576 5.03 -8.16 0.49
N LEU A 577 5.54 -7.10 1.15
CA LEU A 577 4.89 -5.80 1.27
C LEU A 577 5.76 -4.71 0.63
N THR A 578 5.09 -3.65 0.16
CA THR A 578 5.74 -2.38 -0.21
C THR A 578 6.04 -1.54 1.03
N ALA A 579 6.82 -0.46 0.90
CA ALA A 579 7.03 0.54 1.96
C ALA A 579 5.72 1.17 2.46
N SER A 580 4.70 1.24 1.62
CA SER A 580 3.34 1.67 1.99
C SER A 580 2.44 0.53 2.49
N LEU A 581 3.01 -0.60 2.90
CA LEU A 581 2.35 -1.79 3.43
C LEU A 581 1.31 -2.43 2.48
N LYS A 582 1.47 -2.26 1.17
CA LYS A 582 0.63 -2.94 0.17
C LYS A 582 1.24 -4.28 -0.22
N VAL A 583 0.40 -5.28 -0.40
CA VAL A 583 0.82 -6.63 -0.83
C VAL A 583 1.47 -6.58 -2.23
N VAL A 584 2.66 -7.12 -2.34
CA VAL A 584 3.37 -7.31 -3.61
C VAL A 584 3.01 -8.70 -4.15
N ARG A 585 1.84 -8.81 -4.79
CA ARG A 585 1.26 -10.08 -5.26
C ARG A 585 2.28 -11.00 -5.97
N PRO A 586 3.08 -10.57 -6.96
CA PRO A 586 4.03 -11.46 -7.64
C PRO A 586 5.08 -12.05 -6.69
N LYS A 587 5.49 -11.30 -5.65
CA LYS A 587 6.45 -11.79 -4.65
C LYS A 587 5.81 -12.78 -3.69
N VAL A 588 4.55 -12.54 -3.28
CA VAL A 588 3.77 -13.49 -2.48
C VAL A 588 3.57 -14.80 -3.24
N LEU A 589 3.11 -14.74 -4.49
CA LEU A 589 2.90 -15.94 -5.31
C LEU A 589 4.18 -16.75 -5.48
N LYS A 590 5.31 -16.10 -5.76
CA LYS A 590 6.61 -16.77 -5.89
C LYS A 590 7.10 -17.38 -4.58
N ARG A 591 6.93 -16.65 -3.45
CA ARG A 591 7.38 -17.13 -2.14
C ARG A 591 6.62 -18.37 -1.68
N TYR A 592 5.32 -18.37 -1.91
CA TYR A 592 4.42 -19.45 -1.48
C TYR A 592 4.05 -20.42 -2.61
N GLU A 593 4.79 -20.46 -3.72
CA GLU A 593 4.56 -21.35 -4.86
C GLU A 593 4.43 -22.80 -4.40
N ASN A 594 5.29 -23.26 -3.49
CA ASN A 594 5.22 -24.62 -2.95
C ASN A 594 3.92 -24.87 -2.16
N VAL A 595 3.45 -23.91 -1.37
CA VAL A 595 2.18 -24.00 -0.63
C VAL A 595 1.00 -24.03 -1.61
N ILE A 596 1.04 -23.16 -2.62
CA ILE A 596 0.03 -23.11 -3.67
C ILE A 596 -0.04 -24.46 -4.38
N ASP A 597 1.05 -24.97 -4.91
CA ASP A 597 1.05 -26.13 -5.79
C ASP A 597 0.87 -27.45 -5.06
N ASN A 598 1.53 -27.63 -3.92
CA ASN A 598 1.61 -28.90 -3.23
C ASN A 598 0.65 -29.04 -2.02
N VAL A 599 0.05 -27.93 -1.55
CA VAL A 599 -0.93 -27.98 -0.45
C VAL A 599 -2.31 -27.56 -0.97
N LEU A 600 -2.42 -26.34 -1.50
CA LEU A 600 -3.71 -25.79 -1.92
C LEU A 600 -4.28 -26.54 -3.14
N TYR A 601 -3.45 -26.79 -4.16
CA TYR A 601 -3.81 -27.51 -5.39
C TYR A 601 -3.30 -28.94 -5.45
N ALA A 602 -2.86 -29.52 -4.32
CA ALA A 602 -2.45 -30.90 -4.26
C ALA A 602 -3.47 -31.82 -4.96
N PRO A 603 -3.05 -32.71 -5.85
CA PRO A 603 -3.94 -33.65 -6.48
C PRO A 603 -4.62 -34.52 -5.40
N LYS A 604 -5.94 -34.70 -5.50
CA LYS A 604 -6.63 -35.63 -4.60
C LYS A 604 -5.94 -36.97 -4.72
N PRO A 605 -5.64 -37.68 -3.60
CA PRO A 605 -5.13 -39.02 -3.67
C PRO A 605 -6.12 -39.83 -4.52
N SER A 606 -5.61 -40.39 -5.61
CA SER A 606 -6.46 -41.18 -6.51
C SER A 606 -6.90 -42.41 -5.74
N ASN A 607 -8.19 -42.54 -5.44
CA ASN A 607 -8.80 -43.79 -4.94
C ASN A 607 -8.86 -44.89 -6.02
N LYS A 608 -8.19 -44.70 -7.17
CA LYS A 608 -8.02 -45.78 -8.14
C LYS A 608 -6.93 -46.71 -7.61
N PRO A 609 -7.23 -48.00 -7.43
CA PRO A 609 -6.20 -48.95 -7.07
C PRO A 609 -5.08 -48.83 -8.13
N LEU A 610 -3.84 -48.68 -7.67
CA LEU A 610 -2.64 -48.69 -8.53
C LEU A 610 -2.73 -49.86 -9.52
N PRO A 611 -2.39 -49.65 -10.80
CA PRO A 611 -2.32 -50.74 -11.77
C PRO A 611 -1.54 -51.89 -11.17
N LYS A 612 -2.04 -53.14 -11.38
CA LYS A 612 -1.44 -54.36 -10.80
C LYS A 612 0.08 -54.45 -11.02
N THR A 613 0.58 -53.86 -12.10
CA THR A 613 2.02 -53.78 -12.42
C THR A 613 2.81 -52.94 -11.42
N VAL A 614 2.26 -51.82 -10.91
CA VAL A 614 2.94 -50.94 -9.91
C VAL A 614 2.88 -51.59 -8.52
N GLN A 615 1.77 -52.28 -8.19
CA GLN A 615 1.67 -53.04 -6.93
C GLN A 615 2.64 -54.22 -6.87
N ILE A 616 3.00 -54.81 -8.02
CA ILE A 616 4.00 -55.89 -8.09
C ILE A 616 5.41 -55.31 -7.91
N LEU A 617 5.71 -54.14 -8.48
CA LEU A 617 7.01 -53.47 -8.29
C LEU A 617 7.23 -53.03 -6.82
N ASP A 618 6.22 -52.42 -6.17
CA ASP A 618 6.34 -52.05 -4.75
C ASP A 618 6.50 -53.28 -3.83
N ARG A 619 5.74 -54.35 -4.06
CA ARG A 619 5.91 -55.58 -3.30
C ARG A 619 7.27 -56.24 -3.54
N THR A 620 7.79 -56.17 -4.76
CA THR A 620 9.13 -56.68 -5.09
C THR A 620 10.23 -55.86 -4.42
N THR A 621 10.08 -54.55 -4.38
CA THR A 621 11.04 -53.64 -3.74
C THR A 621 11.05 -53.80 -2.20
N GLU A 622 9.87 -53.97 -1.57
CA GLU A 622 9.79 -54.26 -0.13
C GLU A 622 10.32 -55.64 0.21
N THR A 623 10.02 -56.67 -0.63
CA THR A 623 10.55 -58.02 -0.43
C THR A 623 12.06 -58.08 -0.60
N VAL A 624 12.62 -57.31 -1.55
CA VAL A 624 14.08 -57.18 -1.74
C VAL A 624 14.72 -56.41 -0.58
N LYS A 625 14.09 -55.38 -0.05
CA LYS A 625 14.55 -54.66 1.14
C LYS A 625 14.56 -55.58 2.39
N GLN A 626 13.48 -56.31 2.65
CA GLN A 626 13.38 -57.22 3.77
C GLN A 626 14.36 -58.39 3.64
N ALA A 627 14.56 -58.95 2.41
CA ALA A 627 15.56 -59.97 2.15
C ALA A 627 17.00 -59.44 2.37
N SER A 628 17.27 -58.18 1.97
CA SER A 628 18.61 -57.55 2.17
C SER A 628 18.88 -57.26 3.66
N GLU A 629 17.88 -56.85 4.44
CA GLU A 629 18.01 -56.67 5.88
C GLU A 629 18.18 -57.98 6.64
N SER A 630 17.44 -59.03 6.26
CA SER A 630 17.58 -60.36 6.84
C SER A 630 18.92 -61.01 6.50
N MET A 631 19.46 -60.74 5.29
CA MET A 631 20.79 -61.17 4.89
C MET A 631 21.88 -60.40 5.62
N ARG A 632 21.69 -59.12 5.91
CA ARG A 632 22.64 -58.31 6.68
C ARG A 632 22.72 -58.75 8.14
N GLN A 633 21.60 -59.09 8.76
CA GLN A 633 21.57 -59.68 10.11
C GLN A 633 22.20 -61.07 10.17
N ALA A 634 22.07 -61.89 9.11
CA ALA A 634 22.72 -63.20 9.02
C ALA A 634 24.24 -63.09 8.79
N SER A 635 24.73 -61.98 8.16
CA SER A 635 26.17 -61.77 7.87
C SER A 635 26.98 -61.35 9.09
N GLU A 636 26.37 -60.93 10.17
CA GLU A 636 27.05 -60.51 11.41
C GLU A 636 27.58 -61.73 12.25
N SER A 637 27.18 -62.93 11.88
CA SER A 637 27.53 -64.15 12.60
C SER A 637 28.53 -65.10 11.86
N VAL A 638 29.17 -64.64 10.74
CA VAL A 638 29.96 -65.56 9.90
C VAL A 638 31.38 -65.01 9.62
N SER A 639 32.33 -65.93 9.43
CA SER A 639 33.78 -65.68 9.34
C SER A 639 34.20 -64.78 8.16
N PRO A 640 35.40 -64.14 8.22
CA PRO A 640 35.83 -63.09 7.26
C PRO A 640 35.88 -63.50 5.79
N LYS A 641 36.08 -64.79 5.50
CA LYS A 641 36.12 -65.32 4.10
C LYS A 641 34.74 -65.33 3.39
N VAL A 642 33.68 -65.40 4.15
CA VAL A 642 32.31 -65.41 3.60
C VAL A 642 31.82 -63.97 3.41
N ARG A 643 32.33 -63.02 4.18
CA ARG A 643 32.05 -61.58 4.04
C ARG A 643 32.57 -61.03 2.70
N GLN A 644 33.76 -61.42 2.29
CA GLN A 644 34.40 -61.02 1.03
C GLN A 644 33.67 -61.58 -0.21
N ALA A 645 33.07 -62.78 -0.12
CA ALA A 645 32.26 -63.34 -1.20
C ALA A 645 30.90 -62.63 -1.32
N PHE A 646 30.34 -62.12 -0.21
CA PHE A 646 29.08 -61.35 -0.16
C PHE A 646 29.22 -59.97 -0.74
N ASP A 647 30.30 -59.26 -0.44
CA ASP A 647 30.58 -57.91 -0.98
C ASP A 647 30.75 -57.96 -2.50
N THR A 648 31.42 -59.01 -3.01
CA THR A 648 31.62 -59.24 -4.46
C THR A 648 30.30 -59.56 -5.18
N MET A 649 29.33 -60.19 -4.50
CA MET A 649 28.04 -60.51 -5.05
C MET A 649 27.12 -59.27 -5.05
N GLN A 650 27.18 -58.39 -4.04
CA GLN A 650 26.46 -57.15 -4.02
C GLN A 650 26.93 -56.18 -5.11
N GLU A 651 28.25 -56.10 -5.37
CA GLU A 651 28.76 -55.29 -6.47
C GLU A 651 28.31 -55.78 -7.84
N LYS A 652 28.19 -57.09 -8.03
CA LYS A 652 27.63 -57.67 -9.27
C LYS A 652 26.12 -57.40 -9.46
N ILE A 653 25.35 -57.41 -8.39
CA ILE A 653 23.90 -57.11 -8.44
C ILE A 653 23.72 -55.61 -8.72
N LYS A 654 24.52 -54.73 -8.14
CA LYS A 654 24.49 -53.29 -8.37
C LYS A 654 24.83 -52.93 -9.82
N LYS A 655 25.82 -53.57 -10.42
CA LYS A 655 26.16 -53.45 -11.84
C LYS A 655 25.04 -53.95 -12.77
N GLN A 656 24.30 -54.99 -12.40
CA GLN A 656 23.19 -55.52 -13.20
C GLN A 656 21.92 -54.62 -13.14
N THR A 657 21.75 -53.86 -12.05
CA THR A 657 20.66 -52.86 -11.93
C THR A 657 20.96 -51.53 -12.61
N GLU A 658 22.22 -51.20 -12.76
CA GLU A 658 22.67 -49.99 -13.51
C GLU A 658 22.61 -50.24 -15.04
N ASP A 659 22.85 -51.48 -15.52
CA ASP A 659 22.78 -51.83 -16.96
C ASP A 659 21.35 -52.01 -17.50
N THR A 660 20.35 -52.10 -16.64
CA THR A 660 18.92 -52.22 -17.06
C THR A 660 18.19 -50.84 -17.04
N GLY A 661 18.87 -49.73 -16.69
CA GLY A 661 18.32 -48.38 -16.63
C GLY A 661 18.57 -47.51 -17.85
N GLU A 662 19.41 -47.96 -18.80
CA GLU A 662 19.69 -47.19 -20.03
C GLU A 662 19.21 -48.00 -21.25
N SER A 663 17.93 -47.89 -21.62
CA SER A 663 17.53 -48.02 -23.03
C SER A 663 16.07 -47.60 -23.23
N GLN A 664 15.94 -46.68 -24.15
CA GLN A 664 14.75 -46.25 -24.89
C GLN A 664 14.08 -44.95 -24.45
N THR A 665 14.64 -43.85 -24.90
CA THR A 665 13.88 -42.71 -25.45
C THR A 665 13.71 -42.94 -26.94
N PRO A 666 12.52 -42.82 -27.53
CA PRO A 666 12.36 -42.82 -28.98
C PRO A 666 12.74 -41.44 -29.51
N GLU A 667 13.68 -41.42 -30.42
CA GLU A 667 13.93 -40.30 -31.36
C GLU A 667 12.67 -40.06 -32.20
N ASP A 668 12.20 -38.86 -32.21
CA ASP A 668 11.22 -38.38 -33.18
C ASP A 668 11.97 -37.58 -34.26
N SER A 669 12.08 -38.22 -35.39
CA SER A 669 12.62 -37.66 -36.61
C SER A 669 11.53 -36.86 -37.31
N SER A 670 11.77 -35.59 -37.52
CA SER A 670 11.22 -34.88 -38.68
C SER A 670 12.23 -33.86 -39.22
N GLU A 671 12.74 -34.26 -40.35
CA GLU A 671 13.65 -33.48 -41.21
C GLU A 671 13.02 -32.19 -41.69
N THR A 672 13.88 -31.23 -41.74
CA THR A 672 13.82 -29.95 -42.43
C THR A 672 13.52 -30.08 -43.91
N GLU A 673 12.67 -29.23 -44.47
CA GLU A 673 12.79 -28.68 -45.83
C GLU A 673 12.76 -27.15 -45.75
N GLU A 674 13.93 -26.58 -46.02
CA GLU A 674 14.11 -25.22 -46.51
C GLU A 674 13.54 -25.12 -47.92
N THR A 675 12.69 -24.13 -48.15
CA THR A 675 12.52 -23.59 -49.50
C THR A 675 12.42 -22.09 -49.45
N THR A 676 13.50 -21.47 -49.84
CA THR A 676 13.61 -20.09 -50.30
C THR A 676 12.62 -19.83 -51.46
N MET A 677 11.88 -18.74 -51.39
CA MET A 677 11.65 -17.92 -52.60
C MET A 677 11.34 -16.47 -52.23
N ASN A 678 12.07 -15.68 -52.91
CA ASN A 678 12.14 -14.25 -53.08
C ASN A 678 10.84 -13.57 -53.55
N GLU A 679 10.78 -12.28 -53.21
CA GLU A 679 10.39 -11.12 -54.00
C GLU A 679 8.90 -10.80 -54.25
N GLU A 680 8.69 -9.49 -54.07
CA GLU A 680 7.77 -8.56 -54.70
C GLU A 680 6.28 -8.50 -54.24
N ARG A 681 5.97 -7.56 -53.41
CA ARG A 681 5.30 -6.24 -53.67
C ARG A 681 4.91 -5.54 -52.39
#